data_f6f954cf5d8c5e31db37152eebf495d0
#
_entry.id   f6f954cf5d8c5e31db37152eebf495d0
#
_cell.length_a   1.000
_cell.length_b   1.000
_cell.length_c   1.000
_cell.angle_alpha   90.00
_cell.angle_beta   90.00
_cell.angle_gamma   90.00
#
_symmetry.space_group_name_H-M   'P 1'
#
loop_
_entity.id
_entity.type
_entity.pdbx_description
1 polymer ?
#
loop_
_entity_poly.entity_id
_entity_poly.type
_entity_poly.pdbx_seq_one_letter_code
_entity_poly.pdbx_strand_id
1 'polypeptide(L)'
;LSMGVATATAPPTRADDHTGLIAPARASAGLMNYAINLSPQSSAEDLARATSLVASAGGVTLSSYPELGTFFAQSESASFAPDLAAALAKAGISVHSVGPTRVAAVPEGERQAAPDPQPAPQPGEVGLAQSGAQSGAQSVAQSGGPSSMRGQSTTEADKPEEIVNWGAQAMSATDAAAVPIAHAPVTVGVIDTGIDDTHPDLVGRVDTSRSVSCGHNGIPSQAYGSWRDDYFHGTHVAGIIAANHNGIGIDGIAPTATLVSIKASNDEQLMYPEYVTCGFMWAASHGVDIVNNSYSMDPWVYWSPSDPEQAAGLEAATRAIAYAQGKGLAVIASAGNDGMDNDNVTTDSGSPTDLDTPIKDRPVKDGVKVPAMVEGVSQVSAATRTNVETKPEWANLKRADFSNYGKSIDFTAPGQDIYSTVPTAMFSSGYAKTSGTSMATPHITGIAALIKSIHPGFQGKQITDLMRKQAAMEYTRLEAPEDGKEFRGYGFINALTTMRRDQPQPTVQTLQYRVGKGEWKDVQGATLPAGPVTFYTEAIAPISHLHMDVAGLASVDRDGSGKYFDDALGASIENVDLSALLPEGTDSVTARVQVSATGINFDRQADDDTGREAVFTVARDPNAAVTPAPAPDTDSTPAPSGPAKAGITAPARSNDQLPANYAVNLPKGTDNATFQRAAAQASFHGGMVLAQYPAFGTFFVQSASPTFSPDLGAALVKEGISYDSIGPTRQAPVGGNEAMVPISYETRVAADAAIAAAPRSQGAQAAQGDQDAALTPDPQTGNGWHLQALRALEAQGVDVMRAPVTVGIMDQSVDDTVPD
;
A
#
# COMPACT_ATOMS: atom_id res chain seq x y z
N LEU A 1 -15.67 22.36 -34.37
CA LEU A 1 -16.76 21.82 -33.54
C LEU A 1 -16.26 21.82 -32.07
N SER A 2 -16.72 22.80 -31.31
CA SER A 2 -16.40 22.98 -29.87
C SER A 2 -17.14 21.92 -29.07
N MET A 3 -16.43 21.06 -28.37
CA MET A 3 -17.03 20.22 -27.32
C MET A 3 -17.05 21.02 -26.01
N GLY A 4 -18.28 21.31 -25.57
CA GLY A 4 -18.52 21.97 -24.29
C GLY A 4 -18.25 21.02 -23.14
N VAL A 5 -17.46 21.49 -22.19
CA VAL A 5 -17.26 20.87 -20.90
C VAL A 5 -18.59 20.97 -20.12
N ALA A 6 -19.22 19.83 -19.89
CA ALA A 6 -20.36 19.75 -18.98
C ALA A 6 -19.82 19.84 -17.53
N THR A 7 -20.01 20.98 -16.90
CA THR A 7 -19.87 21.10 -15.44
C THR A 7 -20.97 20.29 -14.78
N ALA A 8 -20.58 19.26 -14.04
CA ALA A 8 -21.48 18.54 -13.16
C ALA A 8 -22.01 19.52 -12.10
N THR A 9 -23.27 19.85 -12.21
CA THR A 9 -24.01 20.58 -11.17
C THR A 9 -24.22 19.63 -10.00
N ALA A 10 -23.73 20.01 -8.82
CA ALA A 10 -24.06 19.36 -7.56
C ALA A 10 -25.59 19.20 -7.44
N PRO A 11 -26.06 18.10 -6.85
CA PRO A 11 -27.49 17.93 -6.63
C PRO A 11 -28.01 19.06 -5.73
N PRO A 12 -29.28 19.48 -5.90
CA PRO A 12 -29.81 20.59 -5.15
C PRO A 12 -29.81 20.27 -3.65
N THR A 13 -29.15 21.11 -2.88
CA THR A 13 -29.26 21.13 -1.42
C THR A 13 -30.73 21.32 -1.03
N ARG A 14 -31.32 20.26 -0.51
CA ARG A 14 -32.64 20.34 0.14
C ARG A 14 -32.47 21.14 1.42
N ALA A 15 -33.18 22.22 1.53
CA ALA A 15 -33.22 23.06 2.71
C ALA A 15 -33.76 22.27 3.92
N ASP A 16 -33.03 22.40 5.01
CA ASP A 16 -33.45 22.31 6.42
C ASP A 16 -34.63 21.40 6.76
N ASP A 17 -34.38 20.12 6.89
CA ASP A 17 -35.11 19.26 7.79
C ASP A 17 -34.09 18.68 8.80
N HIS A 18 -34.06 19.20 10.04
CA HIS A 18 -33.12 18.83 11.09
C HIS A 18 -33.38 17.42 11.68
N THR A 19 -34.29 16.67 11.10
CA THR A 19 -34.65 15.31 11.51
C THR A 19 -33.98 14.29 10.61
N GLY A 20 -32.82 13.79 11.03
CA GLY A 20 -32.15 12.65 10.40
C GLY A 20 -33.00 11.37 10.47
N LEU A 21 -32.52 10.28 9.82
CA LEU A 21 -33.14 8.97 9.90
C LEU A 21 -32.92 8.36 11.29
N ILE A 22 -33.96 8.34 12.11
CA ILE A 22 -33.94 7.85 13.48
C ILE A 22 -34.75 6.55 13.57
N ALA A 23 -34.11 5.48 14.04
CA ALA A 23 -34.84 4.22 14.30
C ALA A 23 -35.94 4.40 15.35
N PRO A 24 -37.10 3.77 15.16
CA PRO A 24 -38.18 3.81 16.14
C PRO A 24 -37.78 3.11 17.45
N ALA A 25 -38.58 3.33 18.50
CA ALA A 25 -38.45 2.52 19.72
C ALA A 25 -38.73 1.05 19.43
N ARG A 26 -37.88 0.16 19.99
CA ARG A 26 -37.99 -1.27 19.80
C ARG A 26 -39.17 -1.86 20.61
N ALA A 27 -39.66 -2.99 20.13
CA ALA A 27 -40.77 -3.66 20.81
C ALA A 27 -40.38 -4.33 22.14
N SER A 28 -39.09 -4.64 22.33
CA SER A 28 -38.56 -5.31 23.53
C SER A 28 -37.26 -4.66 24.00
N ALA A 29 -37.02 -4.71 25.30
CA ALA A 29 -35.75 -4.37 25.89
C ALA A 29 -34.73 -5.51 25.62
N GLY A 30 -33.47 -5.18 25.45
CA GLY A 30 -32.33 -6.07 25.26
C GLY A 30 -31.10 -5.27 24.90
N LEU A 31 -29.92 -5.73 25.29
CA LEU A 31 -28.69 -5.02 25.02
C LEU A 31 -28.42 -4.96 23.51
N MET A 32 -28.26 -3.75 22.99
CA MET A 32 -28.05 -3.51 21.56
C MET A 32 -26.91 -2.55 21.31
N ASN A 33 -26.24 -2.72 20.22
CA ASN A 33 -25.32 -1.72 19.69
C ASN A 33 -26.03 -0.81 18.70
N TYR A 34 -25.65 0.45 18.70
CA TYR A 34 -26.19 1.51 17.86
C TYR A 34 -25.07 2.28 17.16
N ALA A 35 -25.30 2.64 15.91
CA ALA A 35 -24.51 3.63 15.20
C ALA A 35 -25.19 4.99 15.29
N ILE A 36 -24.39 6.03 15.55
CA ILE A 36 -24.83 7.43 15.62
C ILE A 36 -23.95 8.23 14.66
N ASN A 37 -24.57 8.79 13.63
CA ASN A 37 -23.90 9.60 12.63
C ASN A 37 -24.40 11.03 12.75
N LEU A 38 -23.51 11.95 13.06
CA LEU A 38 -23.81 13.38 13.04
C LEU A 38 -23.87 13.89 11.59
N SER A 39 -24.47 15.05 11.39
CA SER A 39 -24.44 15.70 10.08
C SER A 39 -23.00 15.94 9.62
N PRO A 40 -22.71 15.88 8.31
CA PRO A 40 -21.33 16.04 7.79
C PRO A 40 -20.65 17.37 8.16
N GLN A 41 -21.42 18.37 8.56
CA GLN A 41 -20.94 19.69 8.99
C GLN A 41 -20.63 19.77 10.49
N SER A 42 -20.89 18.70 11.25
CA SER A 42 -20.65 18.67 12.70
C SER A 42 -19.16 18.69 13.01
N SER A 43 -18.79 19.45 14.03
CA SER A 43 -17.41 19.55 14.50
C SER A 43 -17.02 18.38 15.41
N ALA A 44 -15.72 18.21 15.64
CA ALA A 44 -15.23 17.26 16.66
C ALA A 44 -15.73 17.63 18.08
N GLU A 45 -15.98 18.91 18.35
CA GLU A 45 -16.59 19.37 19.61
C GLU A 45 -18.04 18.92 19.72
N ASP A 46 -18.81 19.00 18.61
CA ASP A 46 -20.18 18.48 18.59
C ASP A 46 -20.20 16.99 18.83
N LEU A 47 -19.25 16.24 18.28
CA LEU A 47 -19.13 14.80 18.53
C LEU A 47 -18.83 14.52 20.02
N ALA A 48 -17.89 15.25 20.62
CA ALA A 48 -17.57 15.10 22.05
C ALA A 48 -18.77 15.45 22.96
N ARG A 49 -19.55 16.46 22.58
CA ARG A 49 -20.80 16.80 23.27
C ARG A 49 -21.87 15.72 23.07
N ALA A 50 -21.99 15.19 21.85
CA ALA A 50 -22.93 14.12 21.53
C ALA A 50 -22.67 12.86 22.35
N THR A 51 -21.42 12.42 22.41
CA THR A 51 -21.01 11.23 23.19
C THR A 51 -21.31 11.41 24.69
N SER A 52 -21.18 12.63 25.23
CA SER A 52 -21.54 12.92 26.63
C SER A 52 -23.03 12.77 26.94
N LEU A 53 -23.90 12.84 25.93
CA LEU A 53 -25.36 12.72 26.10
C LEU A 53 -25.85 11.25 26.09
N VAL A 54 -25.02 10.31 25.64
CA VAL A 54 -25.35 8.87 25.55
C VAL A 54 -25.87 8.33 26.90
N ALA A 55 -25.18 8.67 27.99
CA ALA A 55 -25.58 8.22 29.33
C ALA A 55 -26.96 8.73 29.75
N SER A 56 -27.35 9.94 29.35
CA SER A 56 -28.66 10.52 29.65
C SER A 56 -29.80 9.80 28.91
N ALA A 57 -29.49 9.14 27.78
CA ALA A 57 -30.43 8.31 27.03
C ALA A 57 -30.40 6.82 27.48
N GLY A 58 -29.63 6.49 28.52
CA GLY A 58 -29.50 5.11 29.04
C GLY A 58 -28.54 4.22 28.30
N GLY A 59 -27.50 4.78 27.67
CA GLY A 59 -26.48 4.04 26.95
C GLY A 59 -25.06 4.28 27.45
N VAL A 60 -24.12 3.53 26.87
CA VAL A 60 -22.66 3.64 27.07
C VAL A 60 -22.01 3.79 25.70
N THR A 61 -21.09 4.74 25.57
CA THR A 61 -20.29 4.91 24.33
C THR A 61 -19.26 3.77 24.23
N LEU A 62 -19.17 3.14 23.07
CA LEU A 62 -18.22 2.08 22.76
C LEU A 62 -16.97 2.63 22.07
N SER A 63 -17.13 3.28 20.94
CA SER A 63 -16.06 3.86 20.14
C SER A 63 -16.50 5.16 19.48
N SER A 64 -15.54 6.01 19.10
CA SER A 64 -15.82 7.32 18.53
C SER A 64 -14.79 7.66 17.45
N TYR A 65 -15.27 8.13 16.30
CA TYR A 65 -14.48 8.46 15.12
C TYR A 65 -14.75 9.91 14.69
N PRO A 66 -14.00 10.86 15.25
CA PRO A 66 -14.20 12.28 14.95
C PRO A 66 -14.07 12.61 13.47
N GLU A 67 -13.20 11.91 12.75
CA GLU A 67 -12.96 12.08 11.32
C GLU A 67 -14.19 11.74 10.48
N LEU A 68 -15.06 10.89 11.01
CA LEU A 68 -16.29 10.45 10.36
C LEU A 68 -17.53 11.23 10.84
N GLY A 69 -17.45 11.92 11.98
CA GLY A 69 -18.62 12.42 12.70
C GLY A 69 -19.52 11.27 13.20
N THR A 70 -18.92 10.10 13.51
CA THR A 70 -19.62 8.85 13.84
C THR A 70 -19.13 8.31 15.18
N PHE A 71 -20.04 7.73 15.97
CA PHE A 71 -19.68 6.95 17.15
C PHE A 71 -20.66 5.79 17.35
N PHE A 72 -20.23 4.82 18.13
CA PHE A 72 -21.06 3.67 18.49
C PHE A 72 -21.38 3.69 19.98
N ALA A 73 -22.55 3.21 20.31
CA ALA A 73 -23.03 3.12 21.69
C ALA A 73 -23.79 1.83 21.92
N GLN A 74 -23.85 1.41 23.18
CA GLN A 74 -24.57 0.22 23.61
C GLN A 74 -25.66 0.63 24.60
N SER A 75 -26.86 0.07 24.50
CA SER A 75 -27.98 0.38 25.42
C SER A 75 -28.96 -0.77 25.54
N GLU A 76 -29.54 -0.95 26.74
CA GLU A 76 -30.69 -1.83 26.99
C GLU A 76 -32.05 -1.11 26.79
N SER A 77 -32.02 0.21 26.64
CA SER A 77 -33.27 1.00 26.49
C SER A 77 -33.91 0.74 25.12
N ALA A 78 -35.14 0.32 25.12
CA ALA A 78 -35.94 0.14 23.92
C ALA A 78 -36.16 1.46 23.15
N SER A 79 -36.13 2.60 23.82
CA SER A 79 -36.29 3.93 23.23
C SER A 79 -34.98 4.68 23.04
N PHE A 80 -33.81 4.00 23.12
CA PHE A 80 -32.51 4.67 23.09
C PHE A 80 -32.34 5.60 21.89
N ALA A 81 -32.65 5.12 20.67
CA ALA A 81 -32.41 5.91 19.44
C ALA A 81 -33.28 7.21 19.43
N PRO A 82 -34.63 7.19 19.64
CA PRO A 82 -35.39 8.40 19.68
C PRO A 82 -35.05 9.29 20.89
N ASP A 83 -34.75 8.72 22.06
CA ASP A 83 -34.38 9.51 23.25
C ASP A 83 -33.03 10.23 23.05
N LEU A 84 -32.01 9.55 22.49
CA LEU A 84 -30.74 10.17 22.17
C LEU A 84 -30.90 11.25 21.10
N ALA A 85 -31.65 10.98 20.04
CA ALA A 85 -31.93 11.96 19.00
C ALA A 85 -32.61 13.23 19.56
N ALA A 86 -33.56 13.08 20.46
CA ALA A 86 -34.21 14.19 21.15
C ALA A 86 -33.24 14.98 22.05
N ALA A 87 -32.32 14.28 22.75
CA ALA A 87 -31.29 14.93 23.56
C ALA A 87 -30.28 15.71 22.69
N LEU A 88 -29.87 15.16 21.56
CA LEU A 88 -28.99 15.82 20.60
C LEU A 88 -29.65 17.06 19.98
N ALA A 89 -30.87 16.94 19.52
CA ALA A 89 -31.64 18.09 19.01
C ALA A 89 -31.79 19.21 20.04
N LYS A 90 -32.07 18.86 21.29
CA LYS A 90 -32.15 19.84 22.41
C LYS A 90 -30.81 20.53 22.69
N ALA A 91 -29.70 19.83 22.45
CA ALA A 91 -28.35 20.38 22.54
C ALA A 91 -27.90 21.17 21.30
N GLY A 92 -28.76 21.28 20.27
CA GLY A 92 -28.44 21.95 19.01
C GLY A 92 -27.49 21.18 18.13
N ILE A 93 -27.40 19.84 18.30
CA ILE A 93 -26.52 18.98 17.50
C ILE A 93 -27.35 18.29 16.41
N SER A 94 -26.98 18.53 15.15
CA SER A 94 -27.69 17.95 14.02
C SER A 94 -27.25 16.49 13.79
N VAL A 95 -28.23 15.63 13.55
CA VAL A 95 -28.02 14.18 13.38
C VAL A 95 -28.38 13.78 11.95
N HIS A 96 -27.54 12.96 11.32
CA HIS A 96 -27.83 12.31 10.04
C HIS A 96 -28.66 11.05 10.26
N SER A 97 -28.21 10.17 11.18
CA SER A 97 -28.91 8.92 11.49
C SER A 97 -28.56 8.40 12.89
N VAL A 98 -29.52 7.71 13.53
CA VAL A 98 -29.34 6.94 14.77
C VAL A 98 -30.14 5.64 14.64
N GLY A 99 -29.49 4.50 14.77
CA GLY A 99 -30.17 3.21 14.66
C GLY A 99 -29.30 2.04 15.12
N PRO A 100 -29.92 0.88 15.31
CA PRO A 100 -29.20 -0.33 15.71
C PRO A 100 -28.25 -0.82 14.60
N THR A 101 -27.21 -1.53 14.99
CA THR A 101 -26.25 -2.18 14.06
C THR A 101 -26.57 -3.65 13.86
N ARG A 102 -27.47 -4.20 14.62
CA ARG A 102 -27.85 -5.64 14.62
C ARG A 102 -29.33 -5.81 14.95
N VAL A 103 -29.89 -7.00 14.69
CA VAL A 103 -31.26 -7.37 15.04
C VAL A 103 -31.29 -8.20 16.31
N ALA A 104 -30.36 -9.17 16.45
CA ALA A 104 -30.19 -9.93 17.68
C ALA A 104 -29.64 -9.08 18.81
N ALA A 105 -29.99 -9.41 20.05
CA ALA A 105 -29.38 -8.78 21.22
C ALA A 105 -27.90 -9.14 21.33
N VAL A 106 -27.10 -8.22 21.86
CA VAL A 106 -25.68 -8.44 22.11
C VAL A 106 -25.48 -9.60 23.09
N PRO A 107 -24.66 -10.61 22.77
CA PRO A 107 -24.35 -11.72 23.66
C PRO A 107 -23.73 -11.25 25.00
N GLU A 108 -23.90 -12.04 26.06
CA GLU A 108 -23.38 -11.67 27.39
C GLU A 108 -21.87 -11.43 27.40
N GLY A 109 -21.11 -12.14 26.60
CA GLY A 109 -19.66 -11.96 26.48
C GLY A 109 -19.23 -10.61 25.90
N GLU A 110 -20.10 -9.93 25.16
CA GLU A 110 -19.85 -8.60 24.58
C GLU A 110 -20.36 -7.43 25.44
N ARG A 111 -20.87 -7.69 26.66
CA ARG A 111 -21.41 -6.66 27.54
C ARG A 111 -20.38 -5.77 28.22
N GLN A 112 -19.09 -6.08 28.10
CA GLN A 112 -18.00 -5.35 28.76
C GLN A 112 -17.08 -4.69 27.74
N ALA A 113 -16.40 -3.62 28.20
CA ALA A 113 -15.27 -3.05 27.46
C ALA A 113 -14.24 -4.13 27.13
N ALA A 114 -13.42 -3.88 26.08
CA ALA A 114 -12.40 -4.81 25.62
C ALA A 114 -11.73 -5.56 26.79
N PRO A 115 -11.52 -6.88 26.70
CA PRO A 115 -10.83 -7.62 27.74
C PRO A 115 -9.47 -6.97 28.01
N ASP A 116 -9.10 -6.89 29.30
CA ASP A 116 -7.76 -6.45 29.67
C ASP A 116 -6.72 -7.24 28.85
N PRO A 117 -5.68 -6.56 28.34
CA PRO A 117 -4.66 -7.22 27.53
C PRO A 117 -4.08 -8.39 28.35
N GLN A 118 -4.27 -9.62 27.83
CA GLN A 118 -3.65 -10.79 28.40
C GLN A 118 -2.13 -10.60 28.32
N PRO A 119 -1.37 -10.81 29.38
CA PRO A 119 0.07 -10.72 29.31
C PRO A 119 0.59 -11.74 28.29
N ALA A 120 1.56 -11.33 27.48
CA ALA A 120 2.21 -12.23 26.53
C ALA A 120 2.66 -13.50 27.28
N PRO A 121 2.44 -14.71 26.73
CA PRO A 121 2.91 -15.96 27.36
C PRO A 121 4.43 -15.86 27.53
N GLN A 122 4.90 -16.15 28.75
CA GLN A 122 6.32 -16.22 29.02
C GLN A 122 6.99 -17.25 28.10
N PRO A 123 8.17 -16.99 27.53
CA PRO A 123 8.85 -17.98 26.69
C PRO A 123 9.16 -19.24 27.53
N GLY A 124 8.43 -20.33 27.30
CA GLY A 124 8.68 -21.60 27.97
C GLY A 124 7.46 -22.39 28.39
N GLU A 125 6.25 -21.83 28.38
CA GLU A 125 5.03 -22.59 28.67
C GLU A 125 4.20 -22.85 27.42
N VAL A 126 4.64 -23.77 26.58
CA VAL A 126 3.74 -24.50 25.68
C VAL A 126 3.15 -25.66 26.49
N GLY A 127 2.28 -25.33 27.42
CA GLY A 127 1.39 -26.29 28.04
C GLY A 127 0.31 -26.66 27.04
N LEU A 128 0.32 -27.89 26.58
CA LEU A 128 -0.79 -28.51 25.89
C LEU A 128 -2.06 -28.43 26.77
N ALA A 129 -2.85 -27.41 26.58
CA ALA A 129 -4.21 -27.36 27.06
C ALA A 129 -4.98 -28.37 26.24
N GLN A 130 -5.14 -29.59 26.78
CA GLN A 130 -6.14 -30.51 26.31
C GLN A 130 -7.52 -29.94 26.61
N SER A 131 -8.04 -29.12 25.69
CA SER A 131 -9.48 -28.97 25.57
C SER A 131 -9.99 -30.18 24.80
N GLY A 132 -10.74 -31.05 25.48
CA GLY A 132 -11.38 -32.19 24.84
C GLY A 132 -12.43 -31.73 23.84
N ALA A 133 -12.03 -31.53 22.62
CA ALA A 133 -12.92 -31.52 21.48
C ALA A 133 -12.96 -32.95 20.94
N GLN A 134 -14.04 -33.63 21.20
CA GLN A 134 -14.34 -34.92 20.58
C GLN A 134 -14.41 -34.72 19.07
N SER A 135 -13.59 -35.55 18.39
CA SER A 135 -13.65 -35.76 16.96
C SER A 135 -15.08 -35.97 16.46
N GLY A 136 -15.64 -35.00 15.82
CA GLY A 136 -16.85 -35.10 15.04
C GLY A 136 -16.61 -34.47 13.69
N ALA A 137 -15.91 -35.18 12.80
CA ALA A 137 -15.99 -34.94 11.40
C ALA A 137 -17.38 -35.29 10.91
N GLN A 138 -18.37 -34.48 11.21
CA GLN A 138 -19.65 -34.49 10.54
C GLN A 138 -19.67 -33.40 9.50
N SER A 139 -19.90 -33.87 8.27
CA SER A 139 -20.30 -33.02 7.15
C SER A 139 -21.27 -31.96 7.64
N VAL A 140 -20.82 -30.67 7.67
CA VAL A 140 -21.72 -29.56 7.91
C VAL A 140 -22.49 -29.35 6.61
N ALA A 141 -23.51 -30.20 6.44
CA ALA A 141 -24.59 -29.97 5.49
C ALA A 141 -25.66 -29.18 6.23
N GLN A 142 -25.89 -27.96 5.79
CA GLN A 142 -27.11 -27.20 5.99
C GLN A 142 -27.58 -26.98 7.44
N SER A 143 -27.02 -26.04 8.13
CA SER A 143 -27.76 -25.23 9.09
C SER A 143 -27.16 -23.82 9.10
N GLY A 144 -28.01 -22.84 8.84
CA GLY A 144 -27.84 -21.42 8.73
C GLY A 144 -26.60 -20.79 9.38
N GLY A 145 -25.46 -20.75 8.64
CA GLY A 145 -24.33 -19.90 8.98
C GLY A 145 -24.56 -18.48 8.48
N PRO A 146 -23.78 -17.50 8.95
CA PRO A 146 -23.90 -16.12 8.56
C PRO A 146 -23.86 -15.93 7.06
N SER A 147 -24.65 -15.01 6.51
CA SER A 147 -24.76 -14.80 5.06
C SER A 147 -23.46 -14.29 4.45
N SER A 148 -22.61 -13.67 5.25
CA SER A 148 -21.28 -13.23 4.84
C SER A 148 -20.42 -14.37 4.30
N MET A 149 -20.62 -15.59 4.78
CA MET A 149 -19.86 -16.81 4.41
C MET A 149 -20.75 -17.95 3.90
N ARG A 150 -22.01 -17.65 3.58
CA ARG A 150 -23.01 -18.66 3.17
C ARG A 150 -22.59 -19.33 1.85
N GLY A 151 -22.66 -20.65 1.84
CA GLY A 151 -22.37 -21.47 0.67
C GLY A 151 -20.91 -21.93 0.55
N GLN A 152 -20.03 -21.56 1.48
CA GLN A 152 -18.65 -22.03 1.47
C GLN A 152 -18.55 -23.42 2.12
N SER A 153 -17.95 -24.34 1.40
CA SER A 153 -17.58 -25.66 1.92
C SER A 153 -16.08 -25.87 1.71
N THR A 154 -15.41 -26.49 2.68
CA THR A 154 -13.99 -26.80 2.61
C THR A 154 -13.78 -28.30 2.50
N THR A 155 -12.76 -28.70 1.73
CA THR A 155 -12.20 -30.05 1.73
C THR A 155 -10.70 -29.94 1.97
N GLU A 156 -10.19 -30.69 2.97
CA GLU A 156 -8.77 -30.70 3.28
C GLU A 156 -7.95 -31.23 2.10
N ALA A 157 -6.78 -30.65 1.84
CA ALA A 157 -5.85 -31.12 0.83
C ALA A 157 -5.06 -32.34 1.32
N ASP A 158 -4.73 -33.28 0.41
CA ASP A 158 -4.05 -34.52 0.79
C ASP A 158 -2.61 -34.27 1.28
N LYS A 159 -1.81 -33.51 0.52
CA LYS A 159 -0.43 -33.15 0.85
C LYS A 159 -0.05 -31.78 0.29
N PRO A 160 0.77 -31.01 1.03
CA PRO A 160 1.18 -29.69 0.58
C PRO A 160 1.91 -29.67 -0.77
N GLU A 161 2.81 -30.62 -0.98
CA GLU A 161 3.61 -30.72 -2.19
C GLU A 161 2.85 -31.16 -3.46
N GLU A 162 1.64 -31.66 -3.28
CA GLU A 162 0.76 -32.14 -4.37
C GLU A 162 -0.35 -31.15 -4.72
N ILE A 163 -0.41 -29.99 -4.02
CA ILE A 163 -1.48 -29.01 -4.24
C ILE A 163 -1.32 -28.33 -5.61
N VAL A 164 -2.34 -28.48 -6.43
CA VAL A 164 -2.47 -27.76 -7.70
C VAL A 164 -3.43 -26.59 -7.49
N ASN A 165 -2.87 -25.39 -7.34
CA ASN A 165 -3.65 -24.14 -7.28
C ASN A 165 -3.95 -23.66 -8.69
N TRP A 166 -5.07 -24.10 -9.27
CA TRP A 166 -5.46 -23.69 -10.61
C TRP A 166 -5.72 -22.16 -10.70
N GLY A 167 -6.12 -21.52 -9.61
CA GLY A 167 -6.31 -20.08 -9.56
C GLY A 167 -5.01 -19.33 -9.80
N ALA A 168 -3.95 -19.67 -9.05
CA ALA A 168 -2.62 -19.12 -9.26
C ALA A 168 -2.08 -19.41 -10.67
N GLN A 169 -2.33 -20.61 -11.20
CA GLN A 169 -1.95 -20.96 -12.59
C GLN A 169 -2.68 -20.11 -13.64
N ALA A 170 -3.99 -19.91 -13.48
CA ALA A 170 -4.78 -19.06 -14.37
C ALA A 170 -4.29 -17.62 -14.36
N MET A 171 -3.87 -17.13 -13.20
CA MET A 171 -3.31 -15.79 -13.01
C MET A 171 -1.84 -15.68 -13.39
N SER A 172 -1.15 -16.80 -13.72
CA SER A 172 0.30 -16.87 -13.95
C SER A 172 1.13 -16.31 -12.77
N ALA A 173 0.74 -16.64 -11.54
CA ALA A 173 1.35 -16.10 -10.33
C ALA A 173 2.81 -16.53 -10.17
N THR A 174 3.12 -17.83 -10.35
CA THR A 174 4.49 -18.36 -10.26
C THR A 174 5.42 -17.72 -11.31
N ASP A 175 4.94 -17.55 -12.56
CA ASP A 175 5.69 -16.88 -13.61
C ASP A 175 5.92 -15.40 -13.28
N ALA A 176 4.93 -14.74 -12.66
CA ALA A 176 5.04 -13.35 -12.21
C ALA A 176 6.07 -13.19 -11.09
N ALA A 177 6.09 -14.10 -10.12
CA ALA A 177 7.08 -14.12 -9.04
C ALA A 177 8.52 -14.31 -9.54
N ALA A 178 8.69 -14.98 -10.69
CA ALA A 178 10.00 -15.18 -11.33
C ALA A 178 10.47 -13.98 -12.16
N VAL A 179 9.65 -12.94 -12.35
CA VAL A 179 10.07 -11.73 -13.08
C VAL A 179 11.12 -10.98 -12.26
N PRO A 180 12.34 -10.73 -12.81
CA PRO A 180 13.44 -10.15 -12.06
C PRO A 180 13.30 -8.62 -11.90
N ILE A 181 12.20 -8.18 -11.31
CA ILE A 181 11.92 -6.78 -10.98
C ILE A 181 11.94 -6.63 -9.48
N ALA A 182 12.61 -5.60 -8.97
CA ALA A 182 12.56 -5.30 -7.55
C ALA A 182 11.16 -4.76 -7.17
N HIS A 183 10.68 -5.23 -6.03
CA HIS A 183 9.38 -4.82 -5.48
C HIS A 183 9.58 -3.82 -4.35
N ALA A 184 8.90 -2.69 -4.42
CA ALA A 184 8.77 -1.82 -3.25
C ALA A 184 7.90 -2.53 -2.18
N PRO A 185 8.14 -2.26 -0.89
CA PRO A 185 7.28 -2.79 0.17
C PRO A 185 5.83 -2.37 -0.02
N VAL A 186 4.91 -3.32 0.11
CA VAL A 186 3.46 -3.10 0.03
C VAL A 186 2.79 -3.76 1.22
N THR A 187 1.82 -3.08 1.81
CA THR A 187 1.04 -3.59 2.94
C THR A 187 -0.41 -3.81 2.53
N VAL A 188 -0.88 -5.04 2.71
CA VAL A 188 -2.27 -5.44 2.46
C VAL A 188 -2.96 -5.73 3.79
N GLY A 189 -4.03 -4.99 4.09
CA GLY A 189 -4.93 -5.30 5.19
C GLY A 189 -5.96 -6.34 4.77
N VAL A 190 -6.08 -7.41 5.52
CA VAL A 190 -7.11 -8.44 5.35
C VAL A 190 -8.15 -8.22 6.44
N ILE A 191 -9.27 -7.56 6.08
CA ILE A 191 -10.42 -7.38 6.97
C ILE A 191 -11.28 -8.64 6.82
N ASP A 192 -11.19 -9.55 7.82
CA ASP A 192 -11.75 -10.90 7.73
C ASP A 192 -11.84 -11.56 9.12
N THR A 193 -11.81 -12.89 9.20
CA THR A 193 -11.86 -13.67 10.45
C THR A 193 -10.53 -13.73 11.20
N GLY A 194 -9.47 -13.15 10.68
CA GLY A 194 -8.11 -13.23 11.23
C GLY A 194 -7.13 -13.93 10.29
N ILE A 195 -5.87 -14.06 10.70
CA ILE A 195 -4.84 -14.81 9.96
C ILE A 195 -4.04 -15.69 10.93
N ASP A 196 -3.74 -16.94 10.56
CA ASP A 196 -2.75 -17.77 11.23
C ASP A 196 -1.33 -17.37 10.80
N ASP A 197 -0.68 -16.51 11.55
CA ASP A 197 0.69 -16.03 11.30
C ASP A 197 1.78 -17.09 11.51
N THR A 198 1.39 -18.23 12.09
CA THR A 198 2.30 -19.36 12.32
C THR A 198 2.28 -20.41 11.21
N HIS A 199 1.36 -20.25 10.24
CA HIS A 199 1.27 -21.15 9.10
C HIS A 199 2.58 -21.16 8.30
N PRO A 200 3.18 -22.35 7.97
CA PRO A 200 4.48 -22.44 7.31
C PRO A 200 4.60 -21.62 6.03
N ASP A 201 3.52 -21.50 5.27
CA ASP A 201 3.47 -20.78 4.01
C ASP A 201 3.18 -19.26 4.16
N LEU A 202 2.89 -18.82 5.37
CA LEU A 202 2.66 -17.41 5.72
C LEU A 202 3.71 -16.83 6.70
N VAL A 203 4.66 -17.66 7.13
CA VAL A 203 5.72 -17.21 8.05
C VAL A 203 6.47 -16.02 7.46
N GLY A 204 6.54 -14.94 8.25
CA GLY A 204 7.19 -13.70 7.86
C GLY A 204 6.37 -12.80 6.92
N ARG A 205 5.12 -13.19 6.58
CA ARG A 205 4.22 -12.34 5.78
C ARG A 205 3.34 -11.44 6.63
N VAL A 206 2.94 -11.91 7.83
CA VAL A 206 2.01 -11.18 8.70
C VAL A 206 2.77 -10.23 9.63
N ASP A 207 2.44 -8.96 9.54
CA ASP A 207 2.92 -7.95 10.50
C ASP A 207 2.06 -7.99 11.76
N THR A 208 2.54 -8.69 12.76
CA THR A 208 1.85 -8.87 14.03
C THR A 208 1.77 -7.59 14.86
N SER A 209 2.66 -6.63 14.62
CA SER A 209 2.68 -5.35 15.34
C SER A 209 1.58 -4.38 14.91
N ARG A 210 1.09 -4.52 13.67
CA ARG A 210 -0.01 -3.73 13.11
C ARG A 210 -1.33 -4.49 13.06
N SER A 211 -1.32 -5.79 13.36
CA SER A 211 -2.52 -6.61 13.35
C SER A 211 -3.43 -6.31 14.54
N VAL A 212 -4.76 -6.45 14.35
CA VAL A 212 -5.79 -6.00 15.30
C VAL A 212 -7.02 -6.88 15.25
N SER A 213 -7.73 -7.00 16.37
CA SER A 213 -9.11 -7.48 16.42
C SER A 213 -10.07 -6.30 16.63
N CYS A 214 -11.10 -6.23 15.82
CA CYS A 214 -12.25 -5.33 15.93
C CYS A 214 -13.54 -6.09 16.31
N GLY A 215 -13.49 -7.42 16.42
CA GLY A 215 -14.66 -8.29 16.58
C GLY A 215 -15.36 -8.25 17.95
N HIS A 216 -14.95 -7.34 18.84
CA HIS A 216 -15.61 -7.12 20.12
C HIS A 216 -16.12 -5.67 20.19
N ASN A 217 -17.41 -5.46 19.93
CA ASN A 217 -18.08 -4.16 19.93
C ASN A 217 -17.39 -3.07 19.05
N GLY A 218 -16.58 -3.44 18.08
CA GLY A 218 -15.82 -2.47 17.27
C GLY A 218 -14.73 -1.74 18.05
N ILE A 219 -14.29 -2.28 19.19
CA ILE A 219 -13.19 -1.74 19.99
C ILE A 219 -11.90 -2.42 19.56
N PRO A 220 -10.91 -1.67 19.04
CA PRO A 220 -9.67 -2.28 18.55
C PRO A 220 -8.85 -2.89 19.68
N SER A 221 -8.40 -4.13 19.51
CA SER A 221 -7.53 -4.85 20.44
C SER A 221 -6.32 -5.43 19.71
N GLN A 222 -5.13 -5.09 20.18
CA GLN A 222 -3.88 -5.69 19.74
C GLN A 222 -3.34 -6.74 20.73
N ALA A 223 -4.20 -7.21 21.67
CA ALA A 223 -3.81 -8.26 22.58
C ALA A 223 -3.27 -9.48 21.79
N TYR A 224 -2.18 -10.05 22.26
CA TYR A 224 -1.51 -11.14 21.55
C TYR A 224 -2.48 -12.27 21.20
N GLY A 225 -2.56 -12.58 19.92
CA GLY A 225 -3.42 -13.62 19.38
C GLY A 225 -4.89 -13.23 19.17
N SER A 226 -5.35 -12.06 19.63
CA SER A 226 -6.75 -11.63 19.44
C SER A 226 -7.15 -11.50 17.98
N TRP A 227 -6.20 -11.18 17.11
CA TRP A 227 -6.37 -10.99 15.67
C TRP A 227 -6.09 -12.28 14.86
N ARG A 228 -5.78 -13.40 15.51
CA ARG A 228 -5.59 -14.68 14.84
C ARG A 228 -6.91 -15.26 14.39
N ASP A 229 -6.82 -16.08 13.35
CA ASP A 229 -7.97 -16.75 12.76
C ASP A 229 -8.42 -17.90 13.66
N ASP A 230 -9.64 -17.86 14.11
CA ASP A 230 -10.32 -18.91 14.87
C ASP A 230 -11.41 -19.63 14.06
N TYR A 231 -11.40 -19.36 12.75
CA TYR A 231 -12.28 -20.04 11.77
C TYR A 231 -11.43 -20.68 10.67
N PHE A 232 -11.30 -20.16 9.51
CA PHE A 232 -10.36 -20.54 8.45
C PHE A 232 -10.28 -19.51 7.34
N HIS A 233 -11.27 -18.67 7.23
CA HIS A 233 -11.56 -17.91 6.04
C HIS A 233 -10.49 -16.84 5.76
N GLY A 234 -10.11 -16.06 6.76
CA GLY A 234 -9.11 -15.01 6.58
C GLY A 234 -7.71 -15.58 6.30
N THR A 235 -7.37 -16.73 6.88
CA THR A 235 -6.11 -17.44 6.57
C THR A 235 -6.12 -17.95 5.13
N HIS A 236 -7.26 -18.45 4.64
CA HIS A 236 -7.40 -18.91 3.26
C HIS A 236 -7.25 -17.74 2.27
N VAL A 237 -7.88 -16.62 2.54
CA VAL A 237 -7.75 -15.36 1.79
C VAL A 237 -6.29 -14.88 1.79
N ALA A 238 -5.63 -14.87 2.95
CA ALA A 238 -4.25 -14.44 3.11
C ALA A 238 -3.26 -15.24 2.22
N GLY A 239 -3.45 -16.57 2.14
CA GLY A 239 -2.63 -17.44 1.29
C GLY A 239 -2.76 -17.12 -0.19
N ILE A 240 -3.97 -16.88 -0.68
CA ILE A 240 -4.18 -16.48 -2.08
C ILE A 240 -3.45 -15.16 -2.40
N ILE A 241 -3.45 -14.21 -1.45
CA ILE A 241 -2.76 -12.93 -1.65
C ILE A 241 -1.25 -13.12 -1.64
N ALA A 242 -0.69 -13.77 -0.60
CA ALA A 242 0.74 -13.64 -0.31
C ALA A 242 1.40 -14.88 0.30
N ALA A 243 0.91 -16.10 0.04
CA ALA A 243 1.66 -17.29 0.40
C ALA A 243 3.07 -17.24 -0.20
N ASN A 244 4.05 -17.71 0.58
CA ASN A 244 5.45 -17.62 0.23
C ASN A 244 5.79 -18.45 -1.02
N HIS A 245 6.59 -17.90 -1.91
CA HIS A 245 7.21 -18.68 -3.00
C HIS A 245 8.41 -19.47 -2.44
N ASN A 246 8.15 -20.55 -1.73
CA ASN A 246 9.13 -21.31 -0.93
C ASN A 246 9.24 -22.81 -1.31
N GLY A 247 8.50 -23.25 -2.32
CA GLY A 247 8.51 -24.62 -2.85
C GLY A 247 7.66 -25.60 -2.04
N ILE A 248 6.80 -25.11 -1.14
CA ILE A 248 5.80 -25.89 -0.43
C ILE A 248 4.41 -25.27 -0.62
N GLY A 249 3.36 -26.09 -0.48
CA GLY A 249 1.98 -25.61 -0.47
C GLY A 249 1.58 -24.88 -1.75
N ILE A 250 1.37 -23.58 -1.66
CA ILE A 250 0.87 -22.74 -2.76
C ILE A 250 1.71 -21.46 -2.93
N ASP A 251 1.67 -20.91 -4.13
CA ASP A 251 2.18 -19.56 -4.39
C ASP A 251 1.04 -18.53 -4.28
N GLY A 252 1.23 -17.49 -3.49
CA GLY A 252 0.36 -16.31 -3.51
C GLY A 252 0.58 -15.47 -4.78
N ILE A 253 -0.39 -14.60 -5.10
CA ILE A 253 -0.28 -13.71 -6.26
C ILE A 253 0.85 -12.67 -6.05
N ALA A 254 1.01 -12.18 -4.83
CA ALA A 254 2.02 -11.20 -4.44
C ALA A 254 2.82 -11.69 -3.22
N PRO A 255 3.72 -12.68 -3.39
CA PRO A 255 4.40 -13.35 -2.26
C PRO A 255 5.38 -12.44 -1.50
N THR A 256 5.63 -11.24 -1.98
CA THR A 256 6.47 -10.23 -1.31
C THR A 256 5.65 -9.24 -0.48
N ALA A 257 4.31 -9.24 -0.56
CA ALA A 257 3.47 -8.34 0.20
C ALA A 257 3.50 -8.65 1.70
N THR A 258 3.42 -7.61 2.52
CA THR A 258 3.21 -7.72 3.96
C THR A 258 1.71 -7.70 4.26
N LEU A 259 1.24 -8.63 5.06
CA LEU A 259 -0.15 -8.74 5.47
C LEU A 259 -0.37 -8.14 6.85
N VAL A 260 -1.47 -7.44 7.03
CA VAL A 260 -1.98 -7.00 8.34
C VAL A 260 -3.31 -7.70 8.58
N SER A 261 -3.39 -8.52 9.61
CA SER A 261 -4.63 -9.17 10.03
C SER A 261 -5.53 -8.15 10.72
N ILE A 262 -6.71 -7.92 10.18
CA ILE A 262 -7.74 -7.04 10.75
C ILE A 262 -8.98 -7.91 10.97
N LYS A 263 -9.01 -8.59 12.14
CA LYS A 263 -10.14 -9.46 12.48
C LYS A 263 -11.38 -8.62 12.79
N ALA A 264 -12.36 -8.68 11.90
CA ALA A 264 -13.62 -7.90 12.00
C ALA A 264 -14.85 -8.80 12.23
N SER A 265 -14.64 -10.04 12.66
CA SER A 265 -15.71 -10.98 13.01
C SER A 265 -15.72 -11.27 14.51
N ASN A 266 -16.90 -11.58 15.04
CA ASN A 266 -17.05 -12.17 16.37
C ASN A 266 -16.92 -13.72 16.32
N ASP A 267 -17.14 -14.37 17.45
CA ASP A 267 -17.05 -15.83 17.57
C ASP A 267 -18.10 -16.57 16.72
N GLU A 268 -19.18 -15.90 16.32
CA GLU A 268 -20.24 -16.41 15.46
C GLU A 268 -19.97 -16.11 13.96
N GLN A 269 -18.81 -15.57 13.64
CA GLN A 269 -18.36 -15.17 12.30
C GLN A 269 -19.18 -14.02 11.68
N LEU A 270 -19.92 -13.25 12.48
CA LEU A 270 -20.69 -12.09 12.04
C LEU A 270 -19.82 -10.84 12.00
N MET A 271 -20.04 -10.01 10.98
CA MET A 271 -19.27 -8.78 10.73
C MET A 271 -20.18 -7.56 10.76
N TYR A 272 -20.42 -7.03 11.96
CA TYR A 272 -21.33 -5.91 12.19
C TYR A 272 -20.73 -4.53 11.78
N PRO A 273 -21.56 -3.51 11.57
CA PRO A 273 -21.11 -2.17 11.17
C PRO A 273 -19.99 -1.57 12.03
N GLU A 274 -20.05 -1.73 13.36
CA GLU A 274 -19.00 -1.27 14.28
C GLU A 274 -17.66 -1.98 14.07
N TYR A 275 -17.67 -3.27 13.71
CA TYR A 275 -16.45 -4.04 13.43
C TYR A 275 -15.82 -3.62 12.10
N VAL A 276 -16.66 -3.51 11.07
CA VAL A 276 -16.26 -3.06 9.74
C VAL A 276 -15.70 -1.63 9.79
N THR A 277 -16.39 -0.72 10.49
CA THR A 277 -15.91 0.66 10.69
C THR A 277 -14.55 0.67 11.39
N CYS A 278 -14.40 -0.08 12.49
CA CYS A 278 -13.13 -0.23 13.20
C CYS A 278 -12.03 -0.71 12.24
N GLY A 279 -12.29 -1.74 11.44
CA GLY A 279 -11.32 -2.31 10.50
C GLY A 279 -10.83 -1.31 9.46
N PHE A 280 -11.72 -0.56 8.83
CA PHE A 280 -11.35 0.47 7.86
C PHE A 280 -10.60 1.64 8.50
N MET A 281 -11.03 2.09 9.69
CA MET A 281 -10.34 3.16 10.41
C MET A 281 -8.95 2.74 10.86
N TRP A 282 -8.78 1.47 11.28
CA TRP A 282 -7.47 0.90 11.58
C TRP A 282 -6.57 0.86 10.35
N ALA A 283 -7.03 0.29 9.25
CA ALA A 283 -6.27 0.23 8.01
C ALA A 283 -5.82 1.63 7.55
N ALA A 284 -6.73 2.62 7.59
CA ALA A 284 -6.45 3.99 7.16
C ALA A 284 -5.40 4.71 8.01
N SER A 285 -5.18 4.28 9.26
CA SER A 285 -4.26 4.93 10.20
C SER A 285 -2.96 4.15 10.42
N HIS A 286 -2.82 2.91 9.91
CA HIS A 286 -1.67 2.04 10.17
C HIS A 286 -0.88 1.65 8.91
N GLY A 287 -0.84 2.55 7.90
CA GLY A 287 0.04 2.38 6.74
C GLY A 287 -0.31 1.19 5.85
N VAL A 288 -1.58 0.87 5.75
CA VAL A 288 -2.10 -0.10 4.78
C VAL A 288 -2.28 0.59 3.43
N ASP A 289 -1.89 -0.09 2.34
CA ASP A 289 -2.03 0.43 0.97
C ASP A 289 -3.31 -0.08 0.30
N ILE A 290 -3.68 -1.33 0.58
CA ILE A 290 -4.78 -2.05 -0.06
C ILE A 290 -5.54 -2.84 1.02
N VAL A 291 -6.86 -2.87 0.96
CA VAL A 291 -7.67 -3.73 1.82
C VAL A 291 -8.44 -4.77 1.01
N ASN A 292 -8.35 -6.02 1.44
CA ASN A 292 -9.16 -7.13 0.97
C ASN A 292 -10.37 -7.30 1.87
N ASN A 293 -11.55 -7.39 1.27
CA ASN A 293 -12.82 -7.54 1.96
C ASN A 293 -13.61 -8.69 1.34
N SER A 294 -13.41 -9.88 1.88
CA SER A 294 -14.02 -11.10 1.35
C SER A 294 -15.30 -11.49 2.11
N TYR A 295 -16.13 -10.52 2.47
CA TYR A 295 -17.34 -10.68 3.27
C TYR A 295 -18.47 -9.77 2.82
N SER A 296 -19.65 -9.96 3.39
CA SER A 296 -20.76 -9.00 3.40
C SER A 296 -21.04 -8.58 4.84
N MET A 297 -21.35 -7.31 5.06
CA MET A 297 -21.63 -6.77 6.39
C MET A 297 -22.98 -7.28 6.91
N ASP A 298 -22.99 -7.86 8.13
CA ASP A 298 -24.15 -8.35 8.82
C ASP A 298 -24.90 -7.25 9.56
N PRO A 299 -26.23 -7.41 9.87
CA PRO A 299 -27.01 -8.62 9.61
C PRO A 299 -27.78 -8.60 8.29
N TRP A 300 -27.62 -7.58 7.44
CA TRP A 300 -28.39 -7.44 6.21
C TRP A 300 -27.54 -7.79 4.99
N VAL A 301 -27.94 -8.77 4.21
CA VAL A 301 -27.27 -9.11 2.93
C VAL A 301 -27.29 -7.91 1.99
N TYR A 302 -28.41 -7.18 1.96
CA TYR A 302 -28.57 -5.90 1.32
C TYR A 302 -29.16 -4.88 2.30
N TRP A 303 -28.42 -3.81 2.54
CA TRP A 303 -28.79 -2.71 3.43
C TRP A 303 -29.64 -1.69 2.69
N SER A 304 -30.70 -1.19 3.30
CA SER A 304 -31.55 -0.14 2.74
C SER A 304 -31.22 1.23 3.35
N PRO A 305 -30.78 2.20 2.54
CA PRO A 305 -30.49 3.54 3.05
C PRO A 305 -31.74 4.31 3.46
N SER A 306 -32.92 3.88 3.02
CA SER A 306 -34.20 4.53 3.38
C SER A 306 -34.89 3.90 4.58
N ASP A 307 -34.39 2.77 5.10
CA ASP A 307 -34.91 2.12 6.30
C ASP A 307 -34.24 2.66 7.56
N PRO A 308 -34.99 3.30 8.48
CA PRO A 308 -34.42 3.89 9.69
C PRO A 308 -33.68 2.88 10.59
N GLU A 309 -34.02 1.58 10.52
CA GLU A 309 -33.34 0.54 11.31
C GLU A 309 -32.01 0.08 10.68
N GLN A 310 -31.78 0.41 9.40
CA GLN A 310 -30.59 0.00 8.66
C GLN A 310 -29.67 1.18 8.33
N ALA A 311 -30.25 2.36 8.10
CA ALA A 311 -29.55 3.55 7.60
C ALA A 311 -28.32 3.94 8.43
N ALA A 312 -28.38 3.81 9.76
CA ALA A 312 -27.29 4.25 10.63
C ALA A 312 -26.06 3.34 10.53
N GLY A 313 -26.24 2.03 10.50
CA GLY A 313 -25.14 1.07 10.30
C GLY A 313 -24.51 1.20 8.92
N LEU A 314 -25.35 1.31 7.87
CA LEU A 314 -24.91 1.54 6.49
C LEU A 314 -24.07 2.82 6.35
N GLU A 315 -24.56 3.92 6.90
CA GLU A 315 -23.87 5.21 6.84
C GLU A 315 -22.52 5.19 7.55
N ALA A 316 -22.45 4.59 8.75
CA ALA A 316 -21.20 4.47 9.50
C ALA A 316 -20.11 3.74 8.69
N ALA A 317 -20.45 2.58 8.14
CA ALA A 317 -19.53 1.79 7.32
C ALA A 317 -19.13 2.52 6.02
N THR A 318 -20.10 3.14 5.34
CA THR A 318 -19.85 3.91 4.11
C THR A 318 -18.89 5.07 4.35
N ARG A 319 -19.04 5.80 5.45
CA ARG A 319 -18.12 6.88 5.83
C ARG A 319 -16.71 6.37 6.09
N ALA A 320 -16.58 5.24 6.79
CA ALA A 320 -15.27 4.64 7.07
C ALA A 320 -14.56 4.18 5.79
N ILE A 321 -15.29 3.56 4.86
CA ILE A 321 -14.78 3.15 3.55
C ILE A 321 -14.32 4.38 2.75
N ALA A 322 -15.16 5.42 2.65
CA ALA A 322 -14.83 6.66 1.94
C ALA A 322 -13.61 7.35 2.57
N TYR A 323 -13.51 7.35 3.90
CA TYR A 323 -12.34 7.88 4.60
C TYR A 323 -11.06 7.11 4.25
N ALA A 324 -11.10 5.77 4.27
CA ALA A 324 -9.97 4.94 3.89
C ALA A 324 -9.53 5.18 2.44
N GLN A 325 -10.48 5.27 1.50
CA GLN A 325 -10.21 5.65 0.11
C GLN A 325 -9.59 7.05 0.00
N GLY A 326 -10.10 8.00 0.79
CA GLY A 326 -9.55 9.37 0.88
C GLY A 326 -8.13 9.43 1.45
N LYS A 327 -7.71 8.40 2.21
CA LYS A 327 -6.32 8.19 2.66
C LYS A 327 -5.45 7.48 1.62
N GLY A 328 -6.02 7.12 0.47
CA GLY A 328 -5.29 6.52 -0.63
C GLY A 328 -5.31 5.00 -0.67
N LEU A 329 -6.13 4.32 0.14
CA LEU A 329 -6.25 2.87 0.11
C LEU A 329 -7.04 2.41 -1.12
N ALA A 330 -6.59 1.33 -1.76
CA ALA A 330 -7.41 0.57 -2.69
C ALA A 330 -8.32 -0.38 -1.91
N VAL A 331 -9.63 -0.33 -2.18
CA VAL A 331 -10.62 -1.17 -1.50
C VAL A 331 -11.17 -2.18 -2.50
N ILE A 332 -10.99 -3.48 -2.21
CA ILE A 332 -11.41 -4.56 -3.09
C ILE A 332 -12.32 -5.48 -2.29
N ALA A 333 -13.48 -5.84 -2.86
CA ALA A 333 -14.52 -6.60 -2.16
C ALA A 333 -15.20 -7.66 -3.01
N SER A 334 -15.67 -8.71 -2.36
CA SER A 334 -16.38 -9.83 -2.96
C SER A 334 -17.82 -9.46 -3.35
N ALA A 335 -18.26 -9.88 -4.55
CA ALA A 335 -19.58 -9.56 -5.08
C ALA A 335 -20.74 -10.24 -4.32
N GLY A 336 -20.49 -11.36 -3.66
CA GLY A 336 -21.49 -12.20 -2.99
C GLY A 336 -21.72 -13.54 -3.67
N ASN A 337 -22.36 -14.46 -2.94
CA ASN A 337 -22.48 -15.87 -3.32
C ASN A 337 -23.94 -16.34 -3.47
N ASP A 338 -24.83 -15.42 -3.79
CA ASP A 338 -26.28 -15.67 -3.83
C ASP A 338 -26.79 -15.94 -5.27
N GLY A 339 -25.90 -15.84 -6.30
CA GLY A 339 -26.25 -15.98 -7.73
C GLY A 339 -27.14 -14.83 -8.24
N MET A 340 -27.11 -13.68 -7.57
CA MET A 340 -28.02 -12.55 -7.82
C MET A 340 -27.38 -11.46 -8.67
N ASP A 341 -28.23 -10.75 -9.40
CA ASP A 341 -27.88 -9.48 -10.04
C ASP A 341 -27.88 -8.37 -8.98
N ASN A 342 -26.68 -7.90 -8.58
CA ASN A 342 -26.52 -6.90 -7.53
C ASN A 342 -27.20 -5.56 -7.85
N ASP A 343 -27.34 -5.21 -9.13
CA ASP A 343 -27.94 -3.95 -9.55
C ASP A 343 -29.49 -4.00 -9.60
N ASN A 344 -30.09 -5.20 -9.56
CA ASN A 344 -31.52 -5.39 -9.74
C ASN A 344 -32.16 -6.26 -8.64
N VAL A 345 -31.58 -6.30 -7.45
CA VAL A 345 -32.12 -7.03 -6.31
C VAL A 345 -33.42 -6.41 -5.84
N THR A 346 -34.47 -7.24 -5.76
CA THR A 346 -35.78 -6.82 -5.26
C THR A 346 -36.21 -7.57 -4.00
N THR A 347 -35.60 -8.73 -3.75
CA THR A 347 -35.87 -9.54 -2.57
C THR A 347 -34.60 -10.20 -2.06
N ASP A 348 -34.58 -10.51 -0.78
CA ASP A 348 -33.53 -11.19 -0.06
C ASP A 348 -34.16 -12.19 0.92
N SER A 349 -33.70 -13.40 0.93
CA SER A 349 -34.12 -14.47 1.84
C SER A 349 -33.02 -14.89 2.81
N GLY A 350 -31.91 -14.15 2.85
CA GLY A 350 -30.76 -14.39 3.69
C GLY A 350 -30.71 -13.54 4.97
N SER A 351 -31.53 -12.48 5.06
CA SER A 351 -31.50 -11.52 6.18
C SER A 351 -32.70 -11.67 7.15
N PRO A 352 -32.53 -11.26 8.42
CA PRO A 352 -31.25 -10.94 9.05
C PRO A 352 -30.42 -12.20 9.34
N THR A 353 -29.09 -12.07 9.30
CA THR A 353 -28.15 -13.19 9.47
C THR A 353 -27.89 -13.55 10.94
N ASP A 354 -28.20 -12.66 11.84
CA ASP A 354 -28.04 -12.79 13.29
C ASP A 354 -29.29 -13.34 14.00
N LEU A 355 -30.25 -13.85 13.26
CA LEU A 355 -31.39 -14.59 13.79
C LEU A 355 -31.38 -16.04 13.28
N ASP A 356 -31.90 -16.97 14.06
CA ASP A 356 -31.98 -18.40 13.69
C ASP A 356 -32.75 -18.61 12.37
N THR A 357 -33.68 -17.74 12.05
CA THR A 357 -34.48 -17.81 10.83
C THR A 357 -34.52 -16.48 10.10
N PRO A 358 -33.89 -16.39 8.93
CA PRO A 358 -34.03 -15.24 8.06
C PRO A 358 -35.46 -15.01 7.58
N ILE A 359 -35.75 -13.76 7.20
CA ILE A 359 -37.06 -13.37 6.65
C ILE A 359 -37.11 -13.83 5.20
N LYS A 360 -38.02 -14.75 4.90
CA LYS A 360 -38.21 -15.24 3.53
C LYS A 360 -38.75 -14.14 2.65
N ASP A 361 -38.11 -14.00 1.44
CA ASP A 361 -38.51 -13.04 0.40
C ASP A 361 -38.64 -11.60 0.98
N ARG A 362 -37.75 -11.20 1.87
CA ARG A 362 -37.70 -9.84 2.41
C ARG A 362 -37.61 -8.83 1.26
N PRO A 363 -38.54 -7.88 1.15
CA PRO A 363 -38.44 -6.84 0.13
C PRO A 363 -37.15 -6.00 0.33
N VAL A 364 -36.39 -5.83 -0.74
CA VAL A 364 -35.22 -4.97 -0.78
C VAL A 364 -35.52 -3.78 -1.68
N LYS A 365 -35.39 -2.57 -1.11
CA LYS A 365 -35.51 -1.32 -1.83
C LYS A 365 -34.21 -0.54 -1.72
N ASP A 366 -33.67 -0.15 -2.88
CA ASP A 366 -32.41 0.60 -2.94
C ASP A 366 -31.29 -0.11 -2.16
N GLY A 367 -31.22 -1.45 -2.28
CA GLY A 367 -30.33 -2.29 -1.49
C GLY A 367 -28.86 -2.11 -1.84
N VAL A 368 -28.02 -1.94 -0.80
CA VAL A 368 -26.57 -1.80 -0.92
C VAL A 368 -25.89 -2.96 -0.21
N LYS A 369 -25.09 -3.75 -0.94
CA LYS A 369 -24.22 -4.78 -0.35
C LYS A 369 -22.91 -4.16 0.10
N VAL A 370 -22.64 -4.18 1.39
CA VAL A 370 -21.45 -3.56 1.99
C VAL A 370 -20.38 -4.62 2.23
N PRO A 371 -19.11 -4.36 1.86
CA PRO A 371 -18.57 -3.15 1.25
C PRO A 371 -18.69 -3.09 -0.29
N ALA A 372 -19.06 -4.18 -0.95
CA ALA A 372 -18.93 -4.38 -2.39
C ALA A 372 -19.57 -3.28 -3.27
N MET A 373 -20.77 -2.80 -2.92
CA MET A 373 -21.50 -1.80 -3.69
C MET A 373 -21.31 -0.37 -3.20
N VAL A 374 -20.39 -0.13 -2.27
CA VAL A 374 -20.03 1.23 -1.85
C VAL A 374 -19.20 1.89 -2.94
N GLU A 375 -19.46 3.17 -3.20
CA GLU A 375 -18.79 3.93 -4.26
C GLU A 375 -17.26 3.85 -4.14
N GLY A 376 -16.57 3.59 -5.26
CA GLY A 376 -15.11 3.49 -5.35
C GLY A 376 -14.52 2.15 -4.90
N VAL A 377 -15.32 1.22 -4.39
CA VAL A 377 -14.90 -0.16 -4.09
C VAL A 377 -14.86 -0.97 -5.38
N SER A 378 -13.79 -1.73 -5.58
CA SER A 378 -13.68 -2.66 -6.71
C SER A 378 -14.37 -3.98 -6.39
N GLN A 379 -15.45 -4.27 -7.08
CA GLN A 379 -16.27 -5.46 -6.87
C GLN A 379 -15.79 -6.64 -7.72
N VAL A 380 -15.60 -7.81 -7.09
CA VAL A 380 -15.03 -9.00 -7.73
C VAL A 380 -15.99 -10.17 -7.76
N SER A 381 -16.30 -10.67 -8.97
CA SER A 381 -17.08 -11.89 -9.19
C SER A 381 -16.17 -13.12 -9.26
N ALA A 382 -16.77 -14.32 -9.10
CA ALA A 382 -16.06 -15.57 -9.15
C ALA A 382 -16.21 -16.28 -10.51
N ALA A 383 -15.08 -16.70 -11.08
CA ALA A 383 -15.02 -17.60 -12.21
C ALA A 383 -14.73 -19.03 -11.79
N THR A 384 -15.20 -19.96 -12.61
CA THR A 384 -14.82 -21.37 -12.59
C THR A 384 -14.33 -21.81 -13.97
N ARG A 385 -13.59 -22.92 -14.02
CA ARG A 385 -13.12 -23.52 -15.28
C ARG A 385 -14.13 -24.52 -15.83
N THR A 386 -14.29 -24.55 -17.14
CA THR A 386 -15.22 -25.50 -17.80
C THR A 386 -14.65 -26.91 -17.93
N ASN A 387 -13.31 -27.05 -17.91
CA ASN A 387 -12.61 -28.33 -17.98
C ASN A 387 -11.45 -28.35 -17.00
N VAL A 388 -11.46 -29.33 -16.07
CA VAL A 388 -10.43 -29.49 -15.02
C VAL A 388 -9.13 -30.14 -15.54
N GLU A 389 -9.14 -30.77 -16.71
CA GLU A 389 -7.99 -31.47 -17.27
C GLU A 389 -7.10 -30.58 -18.15
N THR A 390 -7.59 -29.41 -18.56
CA THR A 390 -6.82 -28.48 -19.39
C THR A 390 -6.23 -27.36 -18.57
N LYS A 391 -5.07 -26.83 -19.03
CA LYS A 391 -4.51 -25.58 -18.49
C LYS A 391 -5.60 -24.51 -18.53
N PRO A 392 -5.85 -23.82 -17.42
CA PRO A 392 -6.88 -22.79 -17.38
C PRO A 392 -6.52 -21.65 -18.33
N GLU A 393 -7.33 -21.47 -19.34
CA GLU A 393 -7.26 -20.38 -20.30
C GLU A 393 -8.57 -19.61 -20.28
N TRP A 394 -8.55 -18.36 -20.69
CA TRP A 394 -9.72 -17.50 -20.71
C TRP A 394 -10.95 -18.09 -21.38
N ALA A 395 -10.76 -18.72 -22.52
CA ALA A 395 -11.84 -19.40 -23.26
C ALA A 395 -12.51 -20.53 -22.47
N ASN A 396 -11.86 -20.98 -21.38
CA ASN A 396 -12.33 -22.07 -20.54
C ASN A 396 -12.92 -21.57 -19.22
N LEU A 397 -13.03 -20.27 -19.00
CA LEU A 397 -13.61 -19.69 -17.79
C LEU A 397 -15.08 -19.30 -18.02
N LYS A 398 -15.90 -19.60 -17.03
CA LYS A 398 -17.28 -19.16 -16.95
C LYS A 398 -17.60 -18.61 -15.57
N ARG A 399 -18.70 -17.89 -15.41
CA ARG A 399 -19.18 -17.50 -14.08
C ARG A 399 -19.45 -18.76 -13.23
N ALA A 400 -19.01 -18.76 -11.98
CA ALA A 400 -19.45 -19.75 -11.02
C ALA A 400 -20.92 -19.52 -10.69
N ASP A 401 -21.74 -20.59 -10.65
CA ASP A 401 -23.18 -20.48 -10.55
C ASP A 401 -23.66 -19.71 -9.31
N PHE A 402 -22.89 -19.78 -8.22
CA PHE A 402 -23.16 -19.04 -6.98
C PHE A 402 -22.79 -17.55 -7.08
N SER A 403 -21.89 -17.15 -7.99
CA SER A 403 -21.37 -15.78 -8.03
C SER A 403 -22.45 -14.78 -8.35
N ASN A 404 -22.56 -13.73 -7.50
CA ASN A 404 -23.32 -12.55 -7.88
C ASN A 404 -22.70 -11.88 -9.11
N TYR A 405 -23.52 -11.14 -9.83
CA TYR A 405 -23.19 -10.47 -11.09
C TYR A 405 -23.89 -9.11 -11.16
N GLY A 406 -23.74 -8.42 -12.26
CA GLY A 406 -24.35 -7.11 -12.51
C GLY A 406 -23.37 -6.13 -13.15
N LYS A 407 -23.85 -4.93 -13.48
CA LYS A 407 -23.04 -3.87 -14.12
C LYS A 407 -22.01 -3.26 -13.17
N SER A 408 -22.24 -3.39 -11.88
CA SER A 408 -21.37 -2.91 -10.80
C SER A 408 -20.12 -3.77 -10.62
N ILE A 409 -20.02 -4.95 -11.24
CA ILE A 409 -18.82 -5.78 -11.21
C ILE A 409 -17.66 -5.06 -11.90
N ASP A 410 -16.51 -4.94 -11.23
CA ASP A 410 -15.28 -4.43 -11.82
C ASP A 410 -14.41 -5.53 -12.44
N PHE A 411 -14.21 -6.63 -11.71
CA PHE A 411 -13.29 -7.70 -12.11
C PHE A 411 -13.90 -9.08 -11.88
N THR A 412 -13.31 -10.06 -12.57
CA THR A 412 -13.55 -11.47 -12.28
C THR A 412 -12.23 -12.18 -12.04
N ALA A 413 -12.24 -13.18 -11.15
CA ALA A 413 -11.07 -14.00 -10.87
C ALA A 413 -11.48 -15.43 -10.47
N PRO A 414 -10.53 -16.40 -10.45
CA PRO A 414 -10.80 -17.75 -9.98
C PRO A 414 -11.42 -17.75 -8.59
N GLY A 415 -12.59 -18.39 -8.43
CA GLY A 415 -13.30 -18.40 -7.15
C GLY A 415 -13.92 -19.73 -6.78
N GLN A 416 -13.87 -20.74 -7.65
CA GLN A 416 -14.42 -22.07 -7.36
C GLN A 416 -13.31 -23.12 -7.20
N ASP A 417 -13.39 -23.94 -6.15
CA ASP A 417 -12.44 -25.02 -5.88
C ASP A 417 -10.98 -24.50 -5.75
N ILE A 418 -10.79 -23.42 -4.99
CA ILE A 418 -9.49 -22.77 -4.79
C ILE A 418 -8.81 -23.37 -3.56
N TYR A 419 -7.60 -23.89 -3.74
CA TYR A 419 -6.73 -24.32 -2.64
C TYR A 419 -6.02 -23.11 -2.04
N SER A 420 -5.95 -23.06 -0.71
CA SER A 420 -5.15 -22.10 0.01
C SER A 420 -4.85 -22.54 1.44
N THR A 421 -4.06 -21.74 2.14
CA THR A 421 -3.69 -21.95 3.55
C THR A 421 -4.90 -21.86 4.46
N VAL A 422 -4.93 -22.68 5.49
CA VAL A 422 -5.93 -22.63 6.58
C VAL A 422 -5.23 -22.88 7.91
N PRO A 423 -5.79 -22.43 9.06
CA PRO A 423 -5.14 -22.61 10.35
C PRO A 423 -4.74 -24.06 10.63
N THR A 424 -3.45 -24.28 10.87
CA THR A 424 -2.88 -25.61 11.12
C THR A 424 -3.44 -26.28 12.39
N ALA A 425 -3.96 -25.48 13.32
CA ALA A 425 -4.64 -25.98 14.52
C ALA A 425 -6.00 -26.63 14.21
N MET A 426 -6.62 -26.28 13.07
CA MET A 426 -7.95 -26.79 12.66
C MET A 426 -7.86 -27.83 11.56
N PHE A 427 -6.89 -27.70 10.66
CA PHE A 427 -6.69 -28.57 9.50
C PHE A 427 -5.26 -29.11 9.52
N SER A 428 -5.11 -30.42 9.66
CA SER A 428 -3.81 -31.05 9.87
C SER A 428 -2.84 -30.89 8.71
N SER A 429 -3.34 -30.75 7.47
CA SER A 429 -2.52 -30.46 6.29
C SER A 429 -2.07 -28.99 6.23
N GLY A 430 -2.76 -28.07 6.88
CA GLY A 430 -2.61 -26.63 6.75
C GLY A 430 -3.22 -26.04 5.47
N TYR A 431 -3.85 -26.86 4.62
CA TYR A 431 -4.41 -26.44 3.35
C TYR A 431 -5.79 -27.01 3.13
N ALA A 432 -6.66 -26.21 2.53
CA ALA A 432 -8.01 -26.64 2.18
C ALA A 432 -8.46 -26.04 0.86
N LYS A 433 -9.48 -26.65 0.28
CA LYS A 433 -10.15 -26.17 -0.93
C LYS A 433 -11.52 -25.61 -0.56
N THR A 434 -11.79 -24.39 -1.00
CA THR A 434 -13.11 -23.78 -0.82
C THR A 434 -13.52 -22.97 -2.05
N SER A 435 -14.78 -22.51 -2.09
CA SER A 435 -15.37 -21.78 -3.22
C SER A 435 -16.12 -20.56 -2.70
N GLY A 436 -16.01 -19.44 -3.41
CA GLY A 436 -16.68 -18.19 -3.10
C GLY A 436 -16.11 -17.04 -3.90
N THR A 437 -16.87 -15.96 -4.05
CA THR A 437 -16.32 -14.67 -4.48
C THR A 437 -15.26 -14.16 -3.50
N SER A 438 -15.30 -14.66 -2.26
CA SER A 438 -14.28 -14.48 -1.24
C SER A 438 -12.91 -15.01 -1.64
N MET A 439 -12.83 -16.03 -2.51
CA MET A 439 -11.58 -16.60 -3.04
C MET A 439 -11.17 -15.88 -4.32
N ALA A 440 -12.10 -15.32 -5.06
CA ALA A 440 -11.80 -14.49 -6.24
C ALA A 440 -11.17 -13.14 -5.86
N THR A 441 -11.69 -12.50 -4.84
CA THR A 441 -11.26 -11.18 -4.34
C THR A 441 -9.76 -11.12 -4.02
N PRO A 442 -9.15 -12.04 -3.26
CA PRO A 442 -7.73 -11.99 -2.94
C PRO A 442 -6.81 -12.15 -4.16
N HIS A 443 -7.24 -12.81 -5.23
CA HIS A 443 -6.47 -12.82 -6.47
C HIS A 443 -6.32 -11.39 -7.03
N ILE A 444 -7.41 -10.62 -7.06
CA ILE A 444 -7.40 -9.22 -7.53
C ILE A 444 -6.65 -8.32 -6.54
N THR A 445 -6.78 -8.58 -5.24
CA THR A 445 -6.00 -7.87 -4.21
C THR A 445 -4.49 -8.10 -4.39
N GLY A 446 -4.08 -9.32 -4.70
CA GLY A 446 -2.68 -9.62 -5.04
C GLY A 446 -2.20 -8.88 -6.28
N ILE A 447 -3.03 -8.76 -7.33
CA ILE A 447 -2.71 -7.93 -8.50
C ILE A 447 -2.52 -6.46 -8.10
N ALA A 448 -3.41 -5.92 -7.27
CA ALA A 448 -3.26 -4.55 -6.77
C ALA A 448 -1.94 -4.36 -6.01
N ALA A 449 -1.54 -5.37 -5.21
CA ALA A 449 -0.26 -5.35 -4.50
C ALA A 449 0.94 -5.41 -5.46
N LEU A 450 0.88 -6.20 -6.52
CA LEU A 450 1.92 -6.21 -7.56
C LEU A 450 2.05 -4.83 -8.23
N ILE A 451 0.93 -4.22 -8.63
CA ILE A 451 0.93 -2.85 -9.21
C ILE A 451 1.54 -1.85 -8.24
N LYS A 452 1.11 -1.86 -6.97
CA LYS A 452 1.65 -0.96 -5.95
C LYS A 452 3.15 -1.16 -5.75
N SER A 453 3.64 -2.41 -5.83
CA SER A 453 5.05 -2.72 -5.65
C SER A 453 5.95 -2.18 -6.78
N ILE A 454 5.43 -2.09 -8.00
CA ILE A 454 6.15 -1.53 -9.15
C ILE A 454 5.84 -0.05 -9.39
N HIS A 455 4.76 0.47 -8.80
CA HIS A 455 4.38 1.87 -8.82
C HIS A 455 4.17 2.41 -7.40
N PRO A 456 5.22 2.53 -6.58
CA PRO A 456 5.09 2.84 -5.14
C PRO A 456 4.41 4.18 -4.84
N GLY A 457 4.45 5.13 -5.79
CA GLY A 457 3.76 6.41 -5.68
C GLY A 457 2.24 6.35 -5.94
N PHE A 458 1.71 5.23 -6.49
CA PHE A 458 0.29 5.12 -6.78
C PHE A 458 -0.54 4.99 -5.51
N GLN A 459 -1.67 5.66 -5.49
CA GLN A 459 -2.70 5.53 -4.48
C GLN A 459 -3.88 4.72 -5.01
N GLY A 460 -4.80 4.32 -4.15
CA GLY A 460 -5.87 3.38 -4.42
C GLY A 460 -6.58 3.58 -5.76
N LYS A 461 -6.99 4.82 -6.06
CA LYS A 461 -7.65 5.12 -7.34
C LYS A 461 -6.73 4.87 -8.55
N GLN A 462 -5.45 5.23 -8.48
CA GLN A 462 -4.51 5.02 -9.57
C GLN A 462 -4.24 3.53 -9.78
N ILE A 463 -4.16 2.75 -8.69
CA ILE A 463 -4.02 1.29 -8.74
C ILE A 463 -5.24 0.70 -9.45
N THR A 464 -6.45 1.01 -9.02
CA THR A 464 -7.67 0.45 -9.59
C THR A 464 -7.92 0.91 -11.03
N ASP A 465 -7.56 2.14 -11.40
CA ASP A 465 -7.66 2.62 -12.78
C ASP A 465 -6.68 1.86 -13.70
N LEU A 466 -5.45 1.59 -13.25
CA LEU A 466 -4.50 0.78 -14.03
C LEU A 466 -4.98 -0.67 -14.15
N MET A 467 -5.52 -1.25 -13.08
CA MET A 467 -6.13 -2.58 -13.11
C MET A 467 -7.24 -2.66 -14.15
N ARG A 468 -8.14 -1.66 -14.19
CA ARG A 468 -9.23 -1.59 -15.19
C ARG A 468 -8.69 -1.49 -16.61
N LYS A 469 -7.66 -0.68 -16.82
CA LYS A 469 -6.97 -0.55 -18.11
C LYS A 469 -6.40 -1.90 -18.56
N GLN A 470 -5.66 -2.59 -17.69
CA GLN A 470 -5.02 -3.87 -18.00
C GLN A 470 -6.06 -4.96 -18.25
N ALA A 471 -7.11 -5.06 -17.43
CA ALA A 471 -8.20 -6.02 -17.62
C ALA A 471 -8.92 -5.81 -18.95
N ALA A 472 -9.23 -4.58 -19.32
CA ALA A 472 -9.90 -4.26 -20.60
C ALA A 472 -9.04 -4.63 -21.82
N MET A 473 -7.72 -4.46 -21.73
CA MET A 473 -6.79 -4.86 -22.80
C MET A 473 -6.74 -6.38 -22.98
N GLU A 474 -6.69 -7.15 -21.89
CA GLU A 474 -6.73 -8.61 -21.92
C GLU A 474 -8.05 -9.11 -22.52
N TYR A 475 -9.17 -8.50 -22.12
CA TYR A 475 -10.50 -8.83 -22.64
C TYR A 475 -10.58 -8.66 -24.16
N THR A 476 -10.05 -7.57 -24.72
CA THR A 476 -10.02 -7.29 -26.14
C THR A 476 -9.13 -8.27 -26.90
N ARG A 477 -8.00 -8.65 -26.33
CA ARG A 477 -7.04 -9.57 -26.97
C ARG A 477 -7.55 -11.00 -27.08
N LEU A 478 -8.40 -11.43 -26.14
CA LEU A 478 -8.83 -12.83 -26.03
C LEU A 478 -10.18 -13.13 -26.71
N GLU A 479 -10.75 -12.18 -27.44
CA GLU A 479 -12.04 -12.35 -28.15
C GLU A 479 -13.15 -12.93 -27.24
N ALA A 480 -13.23 -12.45 -26.02
CA ALA A 480 -14.17 -12.98 -25.03
C ALA A 480 -15.64 -12.83 -25.49
N PRO A 481 -16.51 -13.81 -25.24
CA PRO A 481 -17.91 -13.78 -25.66
C PRO A 481 -18.65 -12.53 -25.17
N GLU A 482 -19.54 -11.95 -26.02
CA GLU A 482 -20.31 -10.75 -25.68
C GLU A 482 -21.25 -10.92 -24.48
N ASP A 483 -21.60 -12.15 -24.11
CA ASP A 483 -22.59 -12.50 -23.09
C ASP A 483 -22.02 -12.52 -21.65
N GLY A 484 -20.82 -12.02 -21.43
CA GLY A 484 -20.13 -12.11 -20.13
C GLY A 484 -19.86 -10.79 -19.40
N LYS A 485 -20.23 -9.65 -19.96
CA LYS A 485 -19.89 -8.34 -19.37
C LYS A 485 -20.44 -8.12 -17.95
N GLU A 486 -21.65 -8.62 -17.67
CA GLU A 486 -22.32 -8.42 -16.40
C GLU A 486 -21.70 -9.21 -15.23
N PHE A 487 -20.88 -10.23 -15.50
CA PHE A 487 -20.15 -10.91 -14.45
C PHE A 487 -18.63 -10.68 -14.51
N ARG A 488 -18.11 -10.25 -15.64
CA ARG A 488 -16.67 -10.04 -15.87
C ARG A 488 -16.21 -8.61 -15.60
N GLY A 489 -17.09 -7.63 -15.61
CA GLY A 489 -16.78 -6.22 -15.52
C GLY A 489 -15.78 -5.81 -16.61
N TYR A 490 -14.65 -5.18 -16.17
CA TYR A 490 -13.53 -4.87 -17.08
C TYR A 490 -12.79 -6.11 -17.56
N GLY A 491 -12.87 -7.21 -16.82
CA GLY A 491 -12.29 -8.49 -17.19
C GLY A 491 -11.41 -9.10 -16.11
N PHE A 492 -10.47 -9.86 -16.58
CA PHE A 492 -9.53 -10.66 -15.81
C PHE A 492 -8.12 -10.05 -15.95
N ILE A 493 -7.33 -10.08 -14.93
CA ILE A 493 -5.98 -9.54 -14.94
C ILE A 493 -4.99 -10.67 -14.72
N ASN A 494 -3.98 -10.76 -15.57
CA ASN A 494 -2.92 -11.75 -15.44
C ASN A 494 -1.73 -11.13 -14.70
N ALA A 495 -1.24 -11.79 -13.65
CA ALA A 495 -0.15 -11.30 -12.82
C ALA A 495 1.16 -11.10 -13.60
N LEU A 496 1.50 -12.06 -14.49
CA LEU A 496 2.70 -11.96 -15.32
C LEU A 496 2.63 -10.76 -16.26
N THR A 497 1.44 -10.52 -16.86
CA THR A 497 1.21 -9.36 -17.71
C THR A 497 1.34 -8.07 -16.92
N THR A 498 0.74 -8.03 -15.71
CA THR A 498 0.86 -6.89 -14.79
C THR A 498 2.31 -6.54 -14.50
N MET A 499 3.15 -7.53 -14.23
CA MET A 499 4.57 -7.31 -13.97
C MET A 499 5.36 -6.84 -15.18
N ARG A 500 4.85 -7.02 -16.39
CA ARG A 500 5.57 -6.74 -17.65
C ARG A 500 5.03 -5.56 -18.43
N ARG A 501 3.87 -5.00 -18.04
CA ARG A 501 3.24 -3.85 -18.67
C ARG A 501 3.26 -2.63 -17.78
N ASP A 502 3.15 -1.49 -18.41
CA ASP A 502 3.01 -0.20 -17.73
C ASP A 502 4.13 0.04 -16.70
N GLN A 503 5.34 -0.49 -16.97
CA GLN A 503 6.50 -0.26 -16.12
C GLN A 503 6.90 1.22 -16.14
N PRO A 504 7.53 1.73 -15.07
CA PRO A 504 8.07 3.08 -15.08
C PRO A 504 9.02 3.29 -16.25
N GLN A 505 8.93 4.45 -16.88
CA GLN A 505 9.84 4.81 -17.97
C GLN A 505 11.29 4.94 -17.46
N PRO A 506 12.30 4.52 -18.24
CA PRO A 506 13.68 4.76 -17.91
C PRO A 506 13.98 6.25 -17.76
N THR A 507 14.94 6.57 -16.91
CA THR A 507 15.43 7.92 -16.75
C THR A 507 16.93 7.96 -16.95
N VAL A 508 17.42 8.68 -17.97
CA VAL A 508 18.85 8.94 -18.16
C VAL A 508 19.30 9.99 -17.15
N GLN A 509 19.99 9.53 -16.11
CA GLN A 509 20.40 10.40 -14.99
C GLN A 509 21.63 11.23 -15.35
N THR A 510 22.66 10.62 -15.89
CA THR A 510 23.93 11.29 -16.14
C THR A 510 24.31 11.22 -17.62
N LEU A 511 24.98 12.27 -18.09
CA LEU A 511 25.64 12.31 -19.38
C LEU A 511 26.89 13.18 -19.23
N GLN A 512 28.03 12.54 -19.03
CA GLN A 512 29.27 13.16 -18.60
C GLN A 512 30.43 12.85 -19.54
N TYR A 513 31.47 13.68 -19.48
CA TYR A 513 32.74 13.45 -20.16
C TYR A 513 33.92 13.67 -19.21
N ARG A 514 35.07 13.12 -19.60
CA ARG A 514 36.38 13.47 -19.03
C ARG A 514 37.47 13.46 -20.08
N VAL A 515 38.50 14.25 -19.89
CA VAL A 515 39.69 14.29 -20.71
C VAL A 515 40.85 13.58 -19.98
N GLY A 516 41.35 12.50 -20.54
CA GLY A 516 42.39 11.67 -19.92
C GLY A 516 41.94 11.10 -18.56
N LYS A 517 42.70 11.41 -17.49
CA LYS A 517 42.38 11.01 -16.10
C LYS A 517 41.73 12.13 -15.29
N GLY A 518 41.19 13.15 -15.96
CA GLY A 518 40.50 14.27 -15.31
C GLY A 518 39.17 13.87 -14.66
N GLU A 519 38.55 14.81 -13.97
CA GLU A 519 37.24 14.66 -13.35
C GLU A 519 36.11 14.53 -14.38
N TRP A 520 35.04 13.86 -14.00
CA TRP A 520 33.81 13.80 -14.79
C TRP A 520 33.08 15.17 -14.76
N LYS A 521 32.64 15.63 -15.90
CA LYS A 521 31.90 16.87 -16.10
C LYS A 521 30.71 16.64 -17.00
N ASP A 522 29.66 17.44 -16.83
CA ASP A 522 28.48 17.39 -17.70
C ASP A 522 28.83 17.77 -19.14
N VAL A 523 28.25 17.07 -20.10
CA VAL A 523 28.47 17.29 -21.52
C VAL A 523 27.75 18.54 -22.02
N GLN A 524 26.58 18.87 -21.43
CA GLN A 524 25.76 19.95 -21.93
C GLN A 524 26.44 21.31 -21.90
N GLY A 525 26.62 21.91 -23.05
CA GLY A 525 27.25 23.24 -23.21
C GLY A 525 28.76 23.25 -23.01
N ALA A 526 29.39 22.05 -22.86
CA ALA A 526 30.85 21.97 -22.67
C ALA A 526 31.63 22.36 -23.92
N THR A 527 32.84 22.92 -23.72
CA THR A 527 33.84 23.09 -24.77
C THR A 527 34.93 22.04 -24.57
N LEU A 528 35.05 21.10 -25.51
CA LEU A 528 35.94 19.98 -25.47
C LEU A 528 37.12 20.14 -26.40
N PRO A 529 38.31 19.58 -26.08
CA PRO A 529 39.48 19.61 -26.96
C PRO A 529 39.27 18.75 -28.20
N ALA A 530 39.86 19.13 -29.30
CA ALA A 530 39.97 18.33 -30.51
C ALA A 530 40.98 17.18 -30.31
N GLY A 531 40.58 16.13 -29.62
CA GLY A 531 41.40 14.96 -29.28
C GLY A 531 40.61 13.91 -28.53
N PRO A 532 41.27 12.96 -27.87
CA PRO A 532 40.60 11.87 -27.18
C PRO A 532 39.83 12.32 -25.94
N VAL A 533 38.53 12.02 -25.89
CA VAL A 533 37.61 12.31 -24.77
C VAL A 533 36.86 11.05 -24.42
N THR A 534 36.69 10.77 -23.15
CA THR A 534 35.85 9.66 -22.64
C THR A 534 34.47 10.18 -22.26
N PHE A 535 33.43 9.50 -22.70
CA PHE A 535 32.03 9.81 -22.37
C PHE A 535 31.45 8.71 -21.49
N TYR A 536 30.53 9.10 -20.61
CA TYR A 536 29.80 8.21 -19.71
C TYR A 536 28.35 8.63 -19.58
N THR A 537 27.46 7.64 -19.56
CA THR A 537 26.05 7.81 -19.26
C THR A 537 25.58 6.76 -18.30
N GLU A 538 24.54 7.08 -17.56
CA GLU A 538 23.86 6.18 -16.64
C GLU A 538 22.36 6.42 -16.68
N ALA A 539 21.59 5.33 -16.75
CA ALA A 539 20.13 5.38 -16.67
C ALA A 539 19.64 4.43 -15.61
N ILE A 540 18.51 4.78 -15.00
CA ILE A 540 17.83 3.98 -13.96
C ILE A 540 16.41 3.68 -14.41
N ALA A 541 15.88 2.60 -14.00
CA ALA A 541 14.57 1.98 -14.02
C ALA A 541 14.71 0.56 -14.59
N PRO A 542 13.62 -0.20 -14.75
CA PRO A 542 13.67 -1.43 -15.50
C PRO A 542 14.11 -1.15 -16.95
N ILE A 543 15.38 -1.39 -17.25
CA ILE A 543 15.97 -1.10 -18.56
C ILE A 543 16.28 -2.39 -19.27
N SER A 544 15.78 -2.56 -20.49
CA SER A 544 16.17 -3.67 -21.37
C SER A 544 17.40 -3.35 -22.20
N HIS A 545 17.59 -2.07 -22.55
CA HIS A 545 18.69 -1.66 -23.41
C HIS A 545 19.06 -0.20 -23.19
N LEU A 546 20.36 0.14 -23.20
CA LEU A 546 20.92 1.47 -23.14
C LEU A 546 21.86 1.66 -24.33
N HIS A 547 21.61 2.70 -25.11
CA HIS A 547 22.45 3.10 -26.24
C HIS A 547 22.97 4.51 -26.05
N MET A 548 24.25 4.73 -26.34
CA MET A 548 24.85 6.08 -26.40
C MET A 548 25.62 6.22 -27.72
N ASP A 549 25.36 7.30 -28.46
CA ASP A 549 26.08 7.71 -29.65
C ASP A 549 26.76 9.07 -29.43
N VAL A 550 28.03 9.17 -29.79
CA VAL A 550 28.81 10.40 -29.72
C VAL A 550 29.06 10.91 -31.12
N ALA A 551 28.19 11.78 -31.59
CA ALA A 551 28.31 12.53 -32.86
C ALA A 551 28.53 11.62 -34.08
N GLY A 552 28.07 10.36 -34.07
CA GLY A 552 28.33 9.38 -35.12
C GLY A 552 29.76 8.88 -35.22
N LEU A 553 30.66 9.30 -34.30
CA LEU A 553 32.06 8.83 -34.28
C LEU A 553 32.22 7.49 -33.56
N ALA A 554 31.44 7.29 -32.50
CA ALA A 554 31.48 6.08 -31.70
C ALA A 554 30.15 5.90 -30.99
N SER A 555 29.76 4.63 -30.80
CA SER A 555 28.57 4.26 -30.05
C SER A 555 28.85 3.07 -29.12
N VAL A 556 28.02 2.92 -28.11
CA VAL A 556 28.01 1.78 -27.20
C VAL A 556 26.58 1.33 -26.91
N ASP A 557 26.41 0.02 -26.87
CA ASP A 557 25.17 -0.64 -26.49
C ASP A 557 25.39 -1.45 -25.22
N ARG A 558 24.41 -1.45 -24.33
CA ARG A 558 24.35 -2.25 -23.11
C ARG A 558 22.97 -2.85 -22.91
N ASP A 559 22.92 -4.16 -22.73
CA ASP A 559 21.69 -4.84 -22.33
C ASP A 559 21.54 -4.76 -20.81
N GLY A 560 20.36 -4.40 -20.37
CA GLY A 560 19.98 -4.34 -18.95
C GLY A 560 19.40 -5.66 -18.46
N SER A 561 19.46 -5.87 -17.14
CA SER A 561 18.87 -7.05 -16.49
C SER A 561 17.35 -6.95 -16.33
N GLY A 562 16.77 -5.78 -16.58
CA GLY A 562 15.37 -5.51 -16.33
C GLY A 562 15.01 -5.29 -14.84
N LYS A 563 16.00 -5.19 -13.96
CA LYS A 563 15.79 -4.95 -12.53
C LYS A 563 15.56 -3.47 -12.24
N TYR A 564 14.69 -3.20 -11.29
CA TYR A 564 14.32 -1.86 -10.85
C TYR A 564 15.03 -1.49 -9.53
N PHE A 565 15.24 -0.21 -9.29
CA PHE A 565 15.76 0.45 -8.10
C PHE A 565 17.26 0.39 -7.81
N ASP A 566 17.96 -0.68 -8.05
CA ASP A 566 19.39 -0.79 -7.65
C ASP A 566 20.37 -0.93 -8.81
N ASP A 567 19.89 -1.17 -10.01
CA ASP A 567 20.73 -1.32 -11.18
C ASP A 567 20.69 -0.06 -12.04
N ALA A 568 21.52 0.90 -11.70
CA ALA A 568 21.90 1.91 -12.66
C ALA A 568 22.69 1.24 -13.77
N LEU A 569 22.16 1.26 -14.98
CA LEU A 569 22.88 0.77 -16.14
C LEU A 569 23.78 1.84 -16.70
N GLY A 570 25.07 1.70 -16.50
CA GLY A 570 26.10 2.60 -16.99
C GLY A 570 26.75 2.14 -18.30
N ALA A 571 27.10 3.08 -19.16
CA ALA A 571 27.89 2.84 -20.36
C ALA A 571 28.96 3.90 -20.54
N SER A 572 30.16 3.52 -20.98
CA SER A 572 31.24 4.45 -21.33
C SER A 572 31.79 4.17 -22.70
N ILE A 573 32.22 5.24 -23.38
CA ILE A 573 33.01 5.14 -24.61
C ILE A 573 34.33 5.85 -24.34
N GLU A 574 35.40 5.06 -24.33
CA GLU A 574 36.74 5.55 -23.99
C GLU A 574 37.44 6.16 -25.20
N ASN A 575 38.10 7.29 -24.98
CA ASN A 575 39.02 7.91 -25.91
C ASN A 575 38.45 8.18 -27.32
N VAL A 576 37.25 8.70 -27.43
CA VAL A 576 36.65 9.15 -28.68
C VAL A 576 37.48 10.31 -29.23
N ASP A 577 38.07 10.17 -30.40
CA ASP A 577 38.85 11.26 -31.01
C ASP A 577 37.95 12.29 -31.69
N LEU A 578 37.71 13.37 -31.01
CA LEU A 578 36.85 14.47 -31.49
C LEU A 578 37.50 15.33 -32.59
N SER A 579 38.80 15.13 -32.90
CA SER A 579 39.48 15.89 -33.98
C SER A 579 38.84 15.62 -35.34
N ALA A 580 38.23 14.42 -35.52
CA ALA A 580 37.50 14.04 -36.73
C ALA A 580 36.27 14.92 -37.03
N LEU A 581 35.72 15.61 -36.05
CA LEU A 581 34.59 16.53 -36.23
C LEU A 581 34.99 17.92 -36.74
N LEU A 582 36.28 18.28 -36.63
CA LEU A 582 36.74 19.64 -37.03
C LEU A 582 37.21 19.65 -38.48
N PRO A 583 36.50 20.30 -39.39
CA PRO A 583 36.99 20.54 -40.74
C PRO A 583 38.30 21.31 -40.76
N GLU A 584 39.12 21.09 -41.81
CA GLU A 584 40.36 21.83 -42.01
C GLU A 584 40.09 23.31 -42.08
N GLY A 585 40.80 24.13 -41.29
CA GLY A 585 40.60 25.58 -41.22
C GLY A 585 39.45 26.05 -40.31
N THR A 586 38.78 25.14 -39.60
CA THR A 586 37.73 25.50 -38.62
C THR A 586 38.29 25.45 -37.21
N ASP A 587 38.04 26.46 -36.38
CA ASP A 587 38.54 26.56 -35.01
C ASP A 587 37.63 25.85 -34.02
N SER A 588 36.33 25.74 -34.31
CA SER A 588 35.35 25.03 -33.46
C SER A 588 34.15 24.50 -34.26
N VAL A 589 33.52 23.46 -33.74
CA VAL A 589 32.26 22.88 -34.29
C VAL A 589 31.35 22.47 -33.15
N THR A 590 30.05 22.59 -33.36
CA THR A 590 29.02 22.06 -32.41
C THR A 590 28.69 20.61 -32.77
N ALA A 591 28.68 19.77 -31.77
CA ALA A 591 28.35 18.34 -31.88
C ALA A 591 27.35 17.91 -30.81
N ARG A 592 26.86 16.70 -30.90
CA ARG A 592 25.84 16.15 -29.97
C ARG A 592 26.23 14.78 -29.48
N VAL A 593 25.86 14.46 -28.25
CA VAL A 593 25.76 13.10 -27.73
C VAL A 593 24.28 12.79 -27.57
N GLN A 594 23.91 11.62 -28.06
CA GLN A 594 22.54 11.10 -27.91
C GLN A 594 22.56 9.83 -27.09
N VAL A 595 21.65 9.73 -26.15
CA VAL A 595 21.45 8.53 -25.32
C VAL A 595 19.99 8.13 -25.44
N SER A 596 19.74 6.86 -25.63
CA SER A 596 18.41 6.26 -25.51
C SER A 596 18.43 5.11 -24.53
N ALA A 597 17.45 5.07 -23.65
CA ALA A 597 17.20 3.98 -22.72
C ALA A 597 15.84 3.37 -23.02
N THR A 598 15.81 2.06 -23.24
CA THR A 598 14.61 1.30 -23.59
C THR A 598 14.11 0.57 -22.37
N GLY A 599 12.82 0.71 -22.05
CA GLY A 599 12.16 0.01 -20.96
C GLY A 599 11.89 -1.47 -21.26
N ILE A 600 11.32 -2.18 -20.31
CA ILE A 600 11.03 -3.62 -20.40
C ILE A 600 9.58 -3.96 -20.76
N ASN A 601 8.77 -2.96 -21.08
CA ASN A 601 7.37 -3.19 -21.44
C ASN A 601 7.22 -4.15 -22.63
N PHE A 602 6.30 -5.11 -22.49
CA PHE A 602 6.04 -6.10 -23.55
C PHE A 602 5.35 -5.56 -24.76
N ASP A 603 4.35 -4.72 -24.53
CA ASP A 603 3.62 -4.04 -25.61
C ASP A 603 4.22 -2.65 -25.73
N ARG A 604 5.32 -2.55 -26.46
CA ARG A 604 6.01 -1.29 -26.69
C ARG A 604 5.06 -0.24 -27.26
N GLN A 605 4.89 0.82 -26.49
CA GLN A 605 4.34 2.09 -26.96
C GLN A 605 5.53 2.98 -27.35
N ALA A 606 5.28 3.97 -28.19
CA ALA A 606 6.31 4.95 -28.58
C ALA A 606 6.94 5.69 -27.37
N ASP A 607 6.24 5.68 -26.24
CA ASP A 607 6.61 6.38 -25.01
C ASP A 607 7.46 5.52 -24.03
N ASP A 608 7.75 4.27 -24.37
CA ASP A 608 8.53 3.35 -23.53
C ASP A 608 10.03 3.62 -23.60
N ASP A 609 10.46 4.38 -24.58
CA ASP A 609 11.84 4.78 -24.78
C ASP A 609 12.05 6.21 -24.30
N THR A 610 13.11 6.42 -23.51
CA THR A 610 13.51 7.75 -23.05
C THR A 610 14.82 8.12 -23.70
N GLY A 611 14.88 9.33 -24.28
CA GLY A 611 16.09 9.87 -24.87
C GLY A 611 16.62 11.07 -24.10
N ARG A 612 17.93 11.24 -24.06
CA ARG A 612 18.62 12.45 -23.62
C ARG A 612 19.64 12.85 -24.67
N GLU A 613 19.61 14.13 -25.05
CA GLU A 613 20.61 14.71 -25.94
C GLU A 613 21.37 15.80 -25.20
N ALA A 614 22.68 15.88 -25.41
CA ALA A 614 23.50 16.98 -24.93
C ALA A 614 24.32 17.57 -26.11
N VAL A 615 24.33 18.88 -26.16
CA VAL A 615 25.09 19.64 -27.17
C VAL A 615 26.41 20.13 -26.55
N PHE A 616 27.52 19.96 -27.27
CA PHE A 616 28.83 20.40 -26.87
C PHE A 616 29.58 21.04 -28.04
N THR A 617 30.63 21.83 -27.74
CA THR A 617 31.52 22.43 -28.75
C THR A 617 32.87 21.72 -28.74
N VAL A 618 33.38 21.32 -29.90
CA VAL A 618 34.75 20.85 -30.05
C VAL A 618 35.60 22.03 -30.54
N ALA A 619 36.69 22.34 -29.87
CA ALA A 619 37.58 23.47 -30.22
C ALA A 619 39.05 23.04 -30.30
N ARG A 620 39.82 23.59 -31.23
CA ARG A 620 41.27 23.37 -31.32
C ARG A 620 41.99 23.90 -30.08
N ASP A 621 41.54 25.02 -29.55
CA ASP A 621 41.97 25.56 -28.27
C ASP A 621 40.71 25.71 -27.37
N PRO A 622 40.47 24.76 -26.44
CA PRO A 622 39.30 24.80 -25.58
C PRO A 622 39.35 25.97 -24.56
N ASN A 623 40.46 26.65 -24.42
CA ASN A 623 40.60 27.84 -23.57
C ASN A 623 40.44 29.17 -24.33
N ALA A 624 40.32 29.15 -25.66
CA ALA A 624 40.00 30.34 -26.43
C ALA A 624 38.54 30.75 -26.16
N ALA A 625 38.28 32.03 -25.92
CA ALA A 625 36.94 32.55 -25.67
C ALA A 625 36.04 32.31 -26.90
N VAL A 626 35.16 31.37 -26.82
CA VAL A 626 34.16 31.06 -27.85
C VAL A 626 32.96 31.95 -27.63
N THR A 627 32.60 32.78 -28.61
CA THR A 627 31.33 33.50 -28.60
C THR A 627 30.19 32.48 -28.77
N PRO A 628 29.25 32.35 -27.83
CA PRO A 628 28.16 31.38 -27.96
C PRO A 628 27.31 31.71 -29.18
N ALA A 629 27.02 30.69 -30.00
CA ALA A 629 25.98 30.81 -31.03
C ALA A 629 24.60 30.92 -30.35
N PRO A 630 23.67 31.69 -30.92
CA PRO A 630 22.35 31.84 -30.36
C PRO A 630 21.66 30.47 -30.29
N ALA A 631 21.09 30.14 -29.11
CA ALA A 631 20.32 28.94 -28.88
C ALA A 631 19.11 28.88 -29.85
N PRO A 632 18.77 27.73 -30.41
CA PRO A 632 17.53 27.58 -31.15
C PRO A 632 16.33 27.80 -30.24
N ASP A 633 15.37 28.60 -30.69
CA ASP A 633 14.08 28.83 -30.06
C ASP A 633 13.40 27.48 -29.81
N THR A 634 13.39 27.06 -28.57
CA THR A 634 12.51 25.96 -28.12
C THR A 634 11.23 26.55 -27.55
N ASP A 635 10.16 26.13 -28.07
CA ASP A 635 8.78 26.47 -27.85
C ASP A 635 8.37 26.69 -26.39
N SER A 636 7.61 27.74 -26.20
CA SER A 636 7.20 28.32 -24.92
C SER A 636 6.35 27.43 -24.03
N THR A 637 6.91 27.05 -22.89
CA THR A 637 6.11 26.85 -21.67
C THR A 637 6.04 28.14 -20.89
N PRO A 638 4.90 28.55 -20.31
CA PRO A 638 4.78 29.81 -19.62
C PRO A 638 5.67 29.85 -18.38
N ALA A 639 6.55 30.83 -18.32
CA ALA A 639 7.36 31.10 -17.15
C ALA A 639 6.48 31.50 -15.96
N PRO A 640 6.81 31.07 -14.73
CA PRO A 640 6.13 31.54 -13.53
C PRO A 640 6.38 33.04 -13.37
N SER A 641 5.32 33.79 -13.15
CA SER A 641 5.32 35.24 -13.04
C SER A 641 5.91 35.70 -11.71
N GLY A 642 7.17 36.07 -11.69
CA GLY A 642 7.86 36.76 -10.61
C GLY A 642 9.34 36.33 -10.45
N PRO A 643 10.23 37.18 -9.95
CA PRO A 643 11.61 36.79 -9.68
C PRO A 643 11.64 35.72 -8.55
N ALA A 644 12.47 34.69 -8.71
CA ALA A 644 12.70 33.68 -7.70
C ALA A 644 13.17 34.31 -6.39
N LYS A 645 12.61 33.85 -5.27
CA LYS A 645 12.96 34.33 -3.95
C LYS A 645 14.12 33.52 -3.39
N ALA A 646 15.26 34.14 -3.14
CA ALA A 646 16.38 33.54 -2.44
C ALA A 646 16.06 33.39 -0.94
N GLY A 647 16.30 32.21 -0.42
CA GLY A 647 16.25 31.91 1.01
C GLY A 647 17.59 32.05 1.71
N ILE A 648 17.75 31.37 2.83
CA ILE A 648 18.99 31.40 3.64
C ILE A 648 19.92 30.27 3.15
N THR A 649 21.18 30.62 2.84
CA THR A 649 22.22 29.61 2.56
C THR A 649 23.27 29.64 3.67
N ALA A 650 23.80 28.47 4.03
CA ALA A 650 24.95 28.37 4.91
C ALA A 650 26.19 28.94 4.20
N PRO A 651 27.12 29.60 4.92
CA PRO A 651 28.38 30.04 4.34
C PRO A 651 29.24 28.86 3.88
N ALA A 652 30.20 29.15 2.99
CA ALA A 652 31.18 28.15 2.57
C ALA A 652 31.93 27.57 3.76
N ARG A 653 32.20 26.28 3.72
CA ARG A 653 32.92 25.57 4.80
C ARG A 653 34.43 25.85 4.71
N SER A 654 35.09 25.79 5.84
CA SER A 654 36.56 25.96 5.91
C SER A 654 37.35 24.66 5.72
N ASN A 655 36.68 23.52 5.67
CA ASN A 655 37.31 22.19 5.58
C ASN A 655 36.80 21.44 4.33
N ASP A 656 37.73 21.16 3.43
CA ASP A 656 37.45 20.77 2.06
C ASP A 656 37.63 19.30 1.81
N GLN A 657 37.99 18.52 2.80
CA GLN A 657 38.40 17.13 2.56
C GLN A 657 37.31 16.07 2.88
N LEU A 658 36.27 16.42 3.57
CA LEU A 658 35.23 15.47 3.98
C LEU A 658 33.84 15.92 3.47
N PRO A 659 33.02 15.00 2.94
CA PRO A 659 31.65 15.32 2.55
C PRO A 659 30.80 15.74 3.77
N ALA A 660 29.82 16.60 3.54
CA ALA A 660 28.82 16.97 4.53
C ALA A 660 27.41 16.74 4.00
N ASN A 661 26.48 16.46 4.89
CA ASN A 661 25.07 16.34 4.55
C ASN A 661 24.38 17.70 4.72
N TYR A 662 23.50 18.01 3.77
CA TYR A 662 22.74 19.26 3.72
C TYR A 662 21.27 18.97 3.67
N ALA A 663 20.44 19.80 4.31
CA ALA A 663 19.02 19.89 4.06
C ALA A 663 18.76 21.05 3.10
N VAL A 664 17.98 20.81 2.07
CA VAL A 664 17.50 21.79 1.10
C VAL A 664 15.98 21.89 1.26
N ASN A 665 15.51 23.08 1.65
CA ASN A 665 14.10 23.34 1.91
C ASN A 665 13.57 24.33 0.87
N LEU A 666 12.60 23.90 0.12
CA LEU A 666 11.83 24.72 -0.82
C LEU A 666 10.53 25.20 -0.15
N PRO A 667 9.91 26.29 -0.64
CA PRO A 667 8.66 26.77 -0.10
C PRO A 667 7.58 25.70 -0.06
N LYS A 668 6.77 25.71 1.00
CA LYS A 668 5.64 24.80 1.13
C LYS A 668 4.68 24.95 -0.05
N GLY A 669 4.32 23.84 -0.67
CA GLY A 669 3.47 23.83 -1.85
C GLY A 669 4.20 23.97 -3.18
N THR A 670 5.54 23.88 -3.18
CA THR A 670 6.33 23.74 -4.41
C THR A 670 5.82 22.51 -5.19
N ASP A 671 5.48 22.72 -6.46
CA ASP A 671 5.02 21.63 -7.32
C ASP A 671 6.13 20.59 -7.57
N ASN A 672 5.72 19.36 -7.87
CA ASN A 672 6.68 18.26 -7.99
C ASN A 672 7.70 18.47 -9.12
N ALA A 673 7.32 19.09 -10.23
CA ALA A 673 8.26 19.35 -11.34
C ALA A 673 9.34 20.34 -10.91
N THR A 674 8.97 21.42 -10.22
CA THR A 674 9.90 22.38 -9.63
C THR A 674 10.77 21.74 -8.55
N PHE A 675 10.20 20.86 -7.71
CA PHE A 675 10.95 20.10 -6.70
C PHE A 675 12.02 19.21 -7.34
N GLN A 676 11.67 18.46 -8.38
CA GLN A 676 12.62 17.59 -9.09
C GLN A 676 13.72 18.39 -9.79
N ARG A 677 13.40 19.55 -10.37
CA ARG A 677 14.42 20.45 -10.94
C ARG A 677 15.39 20.95 -9.86
N ALA A 678 14.90 21.27 -8.68
CA ALA A 678 15.76 21.68 -7.56
C ALA A 678 16.69 20.54 -7.11
N ALA A 679 16.19 19.33 -7.00
CA ALA A 679 17.00 18.15 -6.67
C ALA A 679 18.05 17.87 -7.76
N ALA A 680 17.70 18.01 -9.03
CA ALA A 680 18.64 17.89 -10.15
C ALA A 680 19.74 18.97 -10.08
N GLN A 681 19.40 20.21 -9.71
CA GLN A 681 20.40 21.27 -9.52
C GLN A 681 21.37 20.95 -8.37
N ALA A 682 20.89 20.31 -7.29
CA ALA A 682 21.76 19.86 -6.21
C ALA A 682 22.78 18.82 -6.68
N SER A 683 22.35 17.87 -7.50
CA SER A 683 23.25 16.89 -8.12
C SER A 683 24.24 17.54 -9.08
N PHE A 684 23.77 18.52 -9.85
CA PHE A 684 24.60 19.30 -10.77
C PHE A 684 25.74 20.06 -10.08
N HIS A 685 25.49 20.54 -8.85
CA HIS A 685 26.48 21.26 -8.05
C HIS A 685 27.33 20.36 -7.14
N GLY A 686 27.48 19.09 -7.53
CA GLY A 686 28.35 18.14 -6.83
C GLY A 686 27.75 17.58 -5.53
N GLY A 687 26.41 17.56 -5.47
CA GLY A 687 25.69 16.92 -4.37
C GLY A 687 25.10 15.58 -4.79
N MET A 688 25.19 14.59 -3.92
CA MET A 688 24.48 13.32 -4.02
C MET A 688 23.17 13.42 -3.24
N VAL A 689 22.03 13.33 -3.92
CA VAL A 689 20.72 13.38 -3.25
C VAL A 689 20.52 12.08 -2.49
N LEU A 690 20.34 12.19 -1.16
CA LEU A 690 20.20 11.05 -0.25
C LEU A 690 18.75 10.64 -0.05
N ALA A 691 17.86 11.63 0.09
CA ALA A 691 16.44 11.41 0.35
C ALA A 691 15.62 12.60 -0.14
N GLN A 692 14.39 12.34 -0.58
CA GLN A 692 13.47 13.35 -1.12
C GLN A 692 12.11 13.26 -0.43
N TYR A 693 11.59 14.41 0.01
CA TYR A 693 10.28 14.54 0.66
C TYR A 693 9.47 15.65 0.00
N PRO A 694 8.90 15.43 -1.21
CA PRO A 694 8.19 16.47 -1.97
C PRO A 694 7.01 17.09 -1.21
N ALA A 695 6.31 16.29 -0.39
CA ALA A 695 5.19 16.76 0.42
C ALA A 695 5.60 17.85 1.45
N PHE A 696 6.87 17.83 1.86
CA PHE A 696 7.43 18.84 2.78
C PHE A 696 8.25 19.91 2.06
N GLY A 697 8.49 19.76 0.75
CA GLY A 697 9.39 20.62 0.00
C GLY A 697 10.88 20.43 0.39
N THR A 698 11.24 19.31 1.00
CA THR A 698 12.57 19.08 1.57
C THR A 698 13.27 17.90 0.92
N PHE A 699 14.56 18.05 0.63
CA PHE A 699 15.43 16.93 0.27
C PHE A 699 16.80 17.04 0.93
N PHE A 700 17.47 15.90 1.10
CA PHE A 700 18.77 15.81 1.73
C PHE A 700 19.84 15.49 0.69
N VAL A 701 21.02 16.11 0.84
CA VAL A 701 22.10 15.99 -0.13
C VAL A 701 23.42 15.81 0.61
N GLN A 702 24.27 14.92 0.16
CA GLN A 702 25.66 14.84 0.58
C GLN A 702 26.56 15.53 -0.46
N SER A 703 27.47 16.38 -0.03
CA SER A 703 28.44 17.02 -0.93
C SER A 703 29.80 17.21 -0.28
N ALA A 704 30.86 16.96 -1.06
CA ALA A 704 32.24 17.28 -0.69
C ALA A 704 32.59 18.75 -0.96
N SER A 705 31.79 19.45 -1.77
CA SER A 705 32.07 20.84 -2.11
C SER A 705 31.94 21.77 -0.89
N PRO A 706 32.98 22.53 -0.54
CA PRO A 706 32.91 23.46 0.56
C PRO A 706 31.94 24.63 0.28
N THR A 707 31.67 24.95 -0.98
CA THR A 707 30.79 26.03 -1.45
C THR A 707 29.39 25.52 -1.85
N PHE A 708 29.07 24.21 -1.59
CA PHE A 708 27.83 23.61 -2.07
C PHE A 708 26.56 24.42 -1.75
N SER A 709 26.40 24.87 -0.51
CA SER A 709 25.18 25.60 -0.10
C SER A 709 25.01 26.94 -0.84
N PRO A 710 26.01 27.86 -0.89
CA PRO A 710 25.86 29.10 -1.63
C PRO A 710 25.77 28.87 -3.16
N ASP A 711 26.50 27.91 -3.72
CA ASP A 711 26.45 27.61 -5.15
C ASP A 711 25.10 27.06 -5.59
N LEU A 712 24.56 26.13 -4.84
CA LEU A 712 23.22 25.63 -5.10
C LEU A 712 22.15 26.72 -4.95
N GLY A 713 22.23 27.55 -3.90
CA GLY A 713 21.28 28.64 -3.73
C GLY A 713 21.31 29.65 -4.92
N ALA A 714 22.48 29.97 -5.41
CA ALA A 714 22.63 30.82 -6.60
C ALA A 714 22.06 30.15 -7.86
N ALA A 715 22.27 28.84 -8.02
CA ALA A 715 21.78 28.09 -9.15
C ALA A 715 20.25 28.02 -9.14
N LEU A 716 19.63 27.72 -7.99
CA LEU A 716 18.16 27.65 -7.87
C LEU A 716 17.50 28.97 -8.25
N VAL A 717 18.05 30.11 -7.78
CA VAL A 717 17.54 31.42 -8.14
C VAL A 717 17.67 31.68 -9.63
N LYS A 718 18.80 31.30 -10.24
CA LYS A 718 19.05 31.43 -11.68
C LYS A 718 18.03 30.62 -12.51
N GLU A 719 17.65 29.48 -12.03
CA GLU A 719 16.63 28.61 -12.64
C GLU A 719 15.19 28.99 -12.31
N GLY A 720 14.98 30.15 -11.66
CA GLY A 720 13.64 30.60 -11.27
C GLY A 720 13.02 29.82 -10.12
N ILE A 721 13.81 29.06 -9.36
CA ILE A 721 13.34 28.23 -8.24
C ILE A 721 13.58 28.95 -6.93
N SER A 722 12.51 29.23 -6.19
CA SER A 722 12.60 29.77 -4.84
C SER A 722 12.99 28.68 -3.84
N TYR A 723 13.74 29.04 -2.81
CA TYR A 723 14.03 28.15 -1.68
C TYR A 723 13.96 28.93 -0.36
N ASP A 724 13.70 28.21 0.73
CA ASP A 724 13.63 28.76 2.08
C ASP A 724 15.01 28.67 2.78
N SER A 725 15.66 27.51 2.69
CA SER A 725 17.00 27.34 3.27
C SER A 725 17.79 26.21 2.65
N ILE A 726 19.12 26.34 2.66
CA ILE A 726 20.10 25.32 2.31
C ILE A 726 21.19 25.36 3.37
N GLY A 727 21.32 24.30 4.16
CA GLY A 727 22.30 24.29 5.24
C GLY A 727 22.73 22.88 5.65
N PRO A 728 23.91 22.75 6.27
CA PRO A 728 24.39 21.47 6.74
C PRO A 728 23.49 20.95 7.86
N THR A 729 23.25 19.62 7.86
CA THR A 729 22.51 18.95 8.92
C THR A 729 23.37 18.66 10.16
N ARG A 730 24.70 18.81 10.03
CA ARG A 730 25.68 18.64 11.10
C ARG A 730 26.71 19.76 11.05
N GLN A 731 27.30 20.10 12.19
CA GLN A 731 28.41 21.06 12.26
C GLN A 731 29.77 20.41 11.95
N ALA A 732 29.89 19.09 12.15
CA ALA A 732 31.09 18.33 11.82
C ALA A 732 30.96 17.64 10.45
N PRO A 733 32.03 17.47 9.69
CA PRO A 733 32.04 16.70 8.46
C PRO A 733 31.68 15.24 8.69
N VAL A 734 31.12 14.58 7.72
CA VAL A 734 30.89 13.12 7.75
C VAL A 734 32.25 12.43 7.73
N GLY A 735 32.56 11.61 8.73
CA GLY A 735 33.82 10.85 8.80
C GLY A 735 33.93 9.83 7.67
N GLY A 736 35.17 9.49 7.28
CA GLY A 736 35.44 8.62 6.13
C GLY A 736 34.83 7.20 6.21
N ASN A 737 34.45 6.74 7.43
CA ASN A 737 33.72 5.48 7.62
C ASN A 737 32.18 5.63 7.56
N GLU A 738 31.70 6.85 7.46
CA GLU A 738 30.29 7.19 7.39
C GLU A 738 29.87 7.64 5.97
N ALA A 739 30.80 7.64 5.02
CA ALA A 739 30.42 7.77 3.62
C ALA A 739 29.50 6.59 3.29
N MET A 740 28.26 6.88 2.89
CA MET A 740 27.34 5.84 2.46
C MET A 740 27.96 5.12 1.28
N VAL A 741 28.50 3.96 1.55
CA VAL A 741 28.79 2.99 0.48
C VAL A 741 27.41 2.39 0.17
N PRO A 742 26.94 2.42 -1.08
CA PRO A 742 25.78 1.65 -1.46
C PRO A 742 26.01 0.20 -1.09
N ILE A 743 25.27 -0.30 -0.09
CA ILE A 743 25.30 -1.72 0.21
C ILE A 743 24.53 -2.39 -0.92
N SER A 744 25.18 -3.16 -1.75
CA SER A 744 24.52 -3.93 -2.79
C SER A 744 23.47 -4.86 -2.15
N TYR A 745 22.40 -5.10 -2.85
CA TYR A 745 21.37 -6.05 -2.42
C TYR A 745 21.94 -7.40 -1.97
N GLU A 746 22.97 -7.89 -2.67
CA GLU A 746 23.67 -9.13 -2.34
C GLU A 746 24.41 -9.06 -1.00
N THR A 747 25.00 -7.92 -0.65
CA THR A 747 25.62 -7.70 0.66
C THR A 747 24.57 -7.66 1.77
N ARG A 748 23.39 -7.12 1.49
CA ARG A 748 22.26 -7.08 2.42
C ARG A 748 21.67 -8.48 2.63
N VAL A 749 21.44 -9.24 1.57
CA VAL A 749 20.97 -10.63 1.66
C VAL A 749 21.98 -11.53 2.36
N ALA A 750 23.28 -11.34 2.12
CA ALA A 750 24.34 -12.08 2.82
C ALA A 750 24.40 -11.72 4.31
N ALA A 751 24.16 -10.46 4.67
CA ALA A 751 24.09 -10.01 6.06
C ALA A 751 22.85 -10.59 6.76
N ASP A 752 21.69 -10.56 6.10
CA ASP A 752 20.44 -11.14 6.63
C ASP A 752 20.55 -12.67 6.76
N ALA A 753 21.18 -13.36 5.81
CA ALA A 753 21.46 -14.81 5.89
C ALA A 753 22.45 -15.15 7.01
N ALA A 754 23.49 -14.34 7.23
CA ALA A 754 24.44 -14.51 8.32
C ALA A 754 23.77 -14.27 9.68
N ILE A 755 22.83 -13.34 9.76
CA ILE A 755 22.02 -13.07 10.95
C ILE A 755 21.07 -14.24 11.24
N ALA A 756 20.46 -14.83 10.22
CA ALA A 756 19.59 -15.99 10.35
C ALA A 756 20.34 -17.27 10.72
N ALA A 757 21.60 -17.40 10.32
CA ALA A 757 22.47 -18.56 10.56
C ALA A 757 23.25 -18.50 11.90
N ALA A 758 23.20 -17.40 12.64
CA ALA A 758 23.87 -17.29 13.93
C ALA A 758 23.21 -18.24 14.95
N PRO A 759 23.98 -19.07 15.66
CA PRO A 759 23.42 -19.99 16.62
C PRO A 759 22.74 -19.22 17.76
N ARG A 760 21.45 -19.48 17.93
CA ARG A 760 20.69 -18.98 19.08
C ARG A 760 21.29 -19.58 20.33
N SER A 761 21.95 -18.78 21.15
CA SER A 761 22.42 -19.21 22.47
C SER A 761 21.20 -19.55 23.33
N GLN A 762 21.04 -20.85 23.62
CA GLN A 762 20.09 -21.30 24.63
C GLN A 762 20.54 -20.80 26.00
N GLY A 763 19.66 -20.06 26.66
CA GLY A 763 19.58 -19.96 28.10
C GLY A 763 20.65 -19.10 28.76
N ALA A 764 20.34 -17.85 28.95
CA ALA A 764 20.83 -17.13 30.14
C ALA A 764 19.68 -17.10 31.16
N GLN A 765 19.83 -17.85 32.25
CA GLN A 765 18.99 -17.70 33.43
C GLN A 765 19.16 -16.28 33.96
N ALA A 766 18.07 -15.59 34.19
CA ALA A 766 18.05 -14.29 34.82
C ALA A 766 18.64 -14.41 36.24
N ALA A 767 19.83 -13.85 36.44
CA ALA A 767 20.32 -13.53 37.75
C ALA A 767 19.74 -12.16 38.12
N GLN A 768 18.89 -12.11 39.14
CA GLN A 768 18.53 -10.89 39.85
C GLN A 768 19.78 -10.39 40.59
N GLY A 769 20.22 -9.22 40.24
CA GLY A 769 21.26 -8.50 40.99
C GLY A 769 22.05 -7.53 40.12
N ASP A 770 21.98 -6.29 40.58
CA ASP A 770 22.74 -5.11 40.19
C ASP A 770 22.29 -4.33 38.95
N GLN A 771 21.50 -3.32 39.22
CA GLN A 771 21.31 -2.12 38.41
C GLN A 771 22.60 -1.28 38.52
N ASP A 772 23.55 -1.48 37.66
CA ASP A 772 24.64 -0.55 37.29
C ASP A 772 25.72 -1.27 36.48
N ALA A 773 25.32 -1.94 35.40
CA ALA A 773 26.31 -2.34 34.41
C ALA A 773 26.15 -1.41 33.21
N ALA A 774 26.99 -0.40 33.14
CA ALA A 774 27.17 0.39 31.95
C ALA A 774 27.42 -0.55 30.75
N LEU A 775 26.60 -0.44 29.72
CA LEU A 775 26.78 -1.15 28.46
C LEU A 775 28.16 -0.79 27.90
N THR A 776 29.11 -1.74 27.97
CA THR A 776 30.38 -1.58 27.29
C THR A 776 30.16 -1.69 25.80
N PRO A 777 30.58 -0.72 25.00
CA PRO A 777 30.44 -0.79 23.54
C PRO A 777 31.16 -2.04 23.01
N ASP A 778 30.48 -2.82 22.17
CA ASP A 778 31.11 -3.94 21.48
C ASP A 778 32.22 -3.42 20.54
N PRO A 779 33.47 -3.84 20.70
CA PRO A 779 34.59 -3.37 19.89
C PRO A 779 34.60 -3.87 18.44
N GLN A 780 33.58 -4.63 18.01
CA GLN A 780 33.48 -5.15 16.64
C GLN A 780 32.42 -4.48 15.76
N THR A 781 31.97 -3.34 16.15
CA THR A 781 30.87 -2.62 15.51
C THR A 781 31.22 -1.92 14.23
N GLY A 782 31.79 -2.55 13.28
CA GLY A 782 31.53 -2.18 11.89
C GLY A 782 30.06 -2.54 11.57
N ASN A 783 29.35 -1.77 10.92
CA ASN A 783 28.14 -2.04 10.10
C ASN A 783 26.89 -2.70 10.70
N GLY A 784 26.72 -2.83 11.95
CA GLY A 784 25.51 -3.49 12.50
C GLY A 784 25.13 -3.09 13.92
N TRP A 785 25.78 -2.09 14.48
CA TRP A 785 25.57 -1.69 15.85
C TRP A 785 24.13 -1.33 16.22
N HIS A 786 23.38 -0.67 15.31
CA HIS A 786 21.97 -0.34 15.49
C HIS A 786 21.08 -1.58 15.60
N LEU A 787 21.37 -2.64 14.83
CA LEU A 787 20.68 -3.92 14.95
C LEU A 787 21.07 -4.66 16.24
N GLN A 788 22.32 -4.52 16.67
CA GLN A 788 22.79 -5.07 17.93
C GLN A 788 22.21 -4.29 19.13
N ALA A 789 22.09 -2.99 19.04
CA ALA A 789 21.44 -2.17 20.05
C ALA A 789 19.95 -2.53 20.18
N LEU A 790 19.22 -2.68 19.07
CA LEU A 790 17.84 -3.14 19.09
C LEU A 790 17.68 -4.53 19.71
N ARG A 791 18.58 -5.47 19.40
CA ARG A 791 18.59 -6.79 20.03
C ARG A 791 18.95 -6.76 21.51
N ALA A 792 19.87 -5.90 21.91
CA ALA A 792 20.21 -5.72 23.31
C ALA A 792 19.02 -5.16 24.11
N LEU A 793 18.26 -4.24 23.51
CA LEU A 793 17.04 -3.70 24.09
C LEU A 793 15.94 -4.77 24.17
N GLU A 794 15.73 -5.57 23.12
CA GLU A 794 14.84 -6.73 23.17
C GLU A 794 15.27 -7.76 24.20
N ALA A 795 16.57 -8.07 24.29
CA ALA A 795 17.11 -9.00 25.27
C ALA A 795 16.99 -8.50 26.72
N GLN A 796 16.92 -7.20 26.90
CA GLN A 796 16.70 -6.58 28.21
C GLN A 796 15.23 -6.40 28.57
N GLY A 797 14.31 -6.79 27.67
CA GLY A 797 12.87 -6.65 27.89
C GLY A 797 12.38 -5.21 27.88
N VAL A 798 13.17 -4.30 27.31
CA VAL A 798 12.77 -2.89 27.18
C VAL A 798 11.82 -2.78 26.00
N ASP A 799 10.56 -2.48 26.26
CA ASP A 799 9.53 -2.26 25.27
C ASP A 799 9.70 -0.87 24.65
N VAL A 800 10.54 -0.80 23.64
CA VAL A 800 10.83 0.45 22.91
C VAL A 800 9.62 1.05 22.26
N MET A 801 8.59 0.26 22.04
CA MET A 801 7.36 0.69 21.36
C MET A 801 6.40 1.48 22.25
N ARG A 802 6.67 1.52 23.54
CA ARG A 802 5.86 2.30 24.48
C ARG A 802 6.35 3.73 24.70
N ALA A 803 7.55 4.01 24.31
CA ALA A 803 7.98 5.39 24.33
C ALA A 803 7.38 6.11 23.13
N PRO A 804 6.88 7.28 23.28
CA PRO A 804 6.51 8.14 22.15
C PRO A 804 7.74 8.65 21.47
N VAL A 805 8.59 7.84 21.24
CA VAL A 805 9.73 8.04 20.68
C VAL A 805 9.63 8.15 19.39
N THR A 806 9.65 8.98 19.12
CA THR A 806 10.39 9.55 18.40
C THR A 806 11.52 8.86 17.98
N VAL A 807 11.26 7.98 17.44
CA VAL A 807 12.07 7.18 16.90
C VAL A 807 12.89 7.73 15.93
N GLY A 808 12.90 8.73 15.87
CA GLY A 808 13.80 9.45 15.25
C GLY A 808 15.17 9.13 15.33
N ILE A 809 15.50 8.47 16.05
CA ILE A 809 16.51 7.84 16.29
C ILE A 809 17.41 7.53 15.55
N MET A 810 17.55 7.46 15.05
CA MET A 810 18.21 7.25 14.39
C MET A 810 19.46 7.56 14.21
N ASP A 811 20.00 8.17 14.80
CA ASP A 811 21.29 8.65 14.60
C ASP A 811 22.24 8.04 15.59
N GLN A 812 23.38 7.73 15.10
CA GLN A 812 24.50 7.45 15.91
C GLN A 812 24.81 8.46 16.96
N SER A 813 24.30 9.62 16.79
CA SER A 813 24.45 10.68 17.74
C SER A 813 23.42 10.68 18.80
N VAL A 814 22.67 9.69 18.98
CA VAL A 814 21.92 9.54 20.20
C VAL A 814 22.91 9.55 21.31
N ASP A 815 22.84 10.62 21.99
CA ASP A 815 23.67 10.89 23.12
C ASP A 815 23.40 9.77 24.15
N ASP A 816 24.41 9.03 24.44
CA ASP A 816 24.38 8.01 25.47
C ASP A 816 24.14 8.58 26.88
N THR A 817 24.00 9.89 27.00
CA THR A 817 23.57 10.58 28.21
C THR A 817 22.06 10.77 28.35
N VAL A 818 21.26 10.34 27.36
CA VAL A 818 19.79 10.38 27.47
C VAL A 818 19.36 9.23 28.39
N PRO A 819 18.75 9.49 29.56
CA PRO A 819 18.27 8.41 30.43
C PRO A 819 17.21 7.56 29.75
N ASP A 820 17.20 6.27 30.03
CA ASP A 820 16.24 5.27 29.56
C ASP A 820 14.79 5.69 29.77
#